data_73eef1e8023bb1c89e15f5a39b0e85b6
#
_entry.id   73eef1e8023bb1c89e15f5a39b0e85b6
#
_cell.length_a   1.000
_cell.length_b   1.000
_cell.length_c   1.000
_cell.angle_alpha   90.00
_cell.angle_beta   90.00
_cell.angle_gamma   90.00
#
_symmetry.space_group_name_H-M   'P 1'
#
loop_
_entity.id
_entity.type
_entity.pdbx_description
1 polymer ?
#
loop_
_entity_poly.entity_id
_entity_poly.type
_entity_poly.pdbx_seq_one_letter_code
_entity_poly.pdbx_strand_id
1 'polypeptide(L)'
;MALQQLTEEQIRTWTRREKDEWWLKNVYRGDMAQLTFRSGLTGFLLGGVLAATALYIAAKTGITIGVGLTSVILAFAIFRILHGAGMVQDMTILENNCTQSIATAAGYTVTALSSSLGAYMLVTGVIIPWWQMMIWIVLIACIGVLIAFPMKRRFINEDQLPFPEGRASGVVLDALYHGAAGAGMFKARLLGVVAVGTATWQALVSDGWMKLIQFKILRMDQWAGMKEPWVVQERLDTYYYQAQGAALKILGTDIRVLGLRLTLDAAMLGVGGLMGIAVATSCLLGAFINFVVLAPIMIERGDIVERVLASGKVVPISRAEIVNQWSLWWGVAMMVAGALVGLLAKPELFTSAFKSLKGTGTNKAVTAGPDPLKDIELPLWMSWVGVPVLSILGAYVAHLFFGVPMYLALVSLPLIFVLTVICTNSMALTSWTPTGALSKITQFTMGAIDKTNPASNLLPAGMTAEIAANAANLLSDIKPGYMLGGKPRHQAAGHVIGLVAGVAACVPLYFLLFLPPDANGVRSTATIISEQFAMPGALQWKGVAEIIAKGFGGLPVSALITMGVAVAAAIAIELARVFTKGRFPLSAVSIGLGVVLPPESTFAMFVGALIFWLMGLKHKTPGTRKHVIWVEGAEPICAGLISGSALMGIGNAILNVLIS
;
A
#
# COMPACT_ATOMS: atom_id res chain seq x y z
N MET A 1 11.36 21.32 23.10
CA MET A 1 11.42 22.62 22.38
C MET A 1 10.27 22.62 21.40
N ALA A 2 9.51 23.70 21.30
CA ALA A 2 8.48 23.81 20.27
C ALA A 2 9.11 23.75 18.87
N LEU A 3 8.45 23.07 17.93
CA LEU A 3 8.89 23.02 16.53
C LEU A 3 8.98 24.43 15.95
N GLN A 4 10.17 24.87 15.57
CA GLN A 4 10.39 26.18 14.96
C GLN A 4 10.09 26.09 13.46
N GLN A 5 9.30 27.04 12.95
CA GLN A 5 8.90 27.12 11.54
C GLN A 5 9.00 28.55 11.06
N LEU A 6 9.29 28.72 9.77
CA LEU A 6 9.23 30.02 9.11
C LEU A 6 7.79 30.55 9.09
N THR A 7 7.63 31.85 9.22
CA THR A 7 6.33 32.51 9.03
C THR A 7 5.93 32.53 7.56
N GLU A 8 4.65 32.67 7.25
CA GLU A 8 4.18 32.75 5.86
C GLU A 8 4.84 33.89 5.09
N GLU A 9 5.09 35.02 5.75
CA GLU A 9 5.79 36.17 5.17
C GLU A 9 7.24 35.82 4.80
N GLN A 10 7.98 35.18 5.71
CA GLN A 10 9.34 34.70 5.46
C GLN A 10 9.39 33.67 4.32
N ILE A 11 8.40 32.76 4.25
CA ILE A 11 8.30 31.78 3.16
C ILE A 11 8.12 32.47 1.81
N ARG A 12 7.36 33.58 1.77
CA ARG A 12 7.07 34.30 0.53
C ARG A 12 8.18 35.23 0.08
N THR A 13 8.90 35.89 1.04
CA THR A 13 9.84 36.97 0.75
C THR A 13 11.30 36.53 0.74
N TRP A 14 11.65 35.55 1.56
CA TRP A 14 13.05 35.11 1.69
C TRP A 14 13.51 34.27 0.52
N THR A 15 14.78 34.45 0.15
CA THR A 15 15.48 33.59 -0.80
C THR A 15 15.70 32.18 -0.18
N ARG A 16 15.96 31.18 -1.02
CA ARG A 16 16.31 29.85 -0.53
C ARG A 16 17.49 29.89 0.44
N ARG A 17 18.51 30.68 0.15
CA ARG A 17 19.72 30.80 0.99
C ARG A 17 19.40 31.33 2.39
N GLU A 18 18.59 32.36 2.50
CA GLU A 18 18.16 32.92 3.79
C GLU A 18 17.37 31.89 4.61
N LYS A 19 16.51 31.08 3.96
CA LYS A 19 15.78 30.00 4.60
C LYS A 19 16.71 28.89 5.08
N ASP A 20 17.71 28.51 4.27
CA ASP A 20 18.69 27.47 4.60
C ASP A 20 19.61 27.92 5.74
N GLU A 21 20.08 29.19 5.76
CA GLU A 21 20.89 29.79 6.85
C GLU A 21 20.08 29.87 8.15
N TRP A 22 18.82 30.29 8.07
CA TRP A 22 17.92 30.30 9.22
C TRP A 22 17.72 28.91 9.79
N TRP A 23 17.47 27.90 8.91
CA TRP A 23 17.28 26.52 9.32
C TRP A 23 18.51 25.95 10.02
N LEU A 24 19.70 26.21 9.47
CA LEU A 24 20.98 25.81 10.10
C LEU A 24 21.15 26.37 11.50
N LYS A 25 20.78 27.65 11.69
CA LYS A 25 20.98 28.33 12.97
C LYS A 25 19.93 27.95 14.02
N ASN A 26 18.68 27.71 13.61
CA ASN A 26 17.56 27.59 14.55
C ASN A 26 17.02 26.18 14.72
N VAL A 27 17.17 25.31 13.71
CA VAL A 27 16.50 23.99 13.69
C VAL A 27 17.52 22.84 13.68
N TYR A 28 18.62 22.98 12.94
CA TYR A 28 19.58 21.90 12.73
C TYR A 28 20.23 21.38 14.02
N ARG A 29 20.26 20.06 14.18
CA ARG A 29 20.80 19.34 15.35
C ARG A 29 21.87 18.34 14.92
N GLY A 30 22.94 18.87 14.32
CA GLY A 30 24.02 18.05 13.71
C GLY A 30 24.74 17.09 14.63
N ASP A 31 24.82 17.42 15.92
CA ASP A 31 25.52 16.62 16.94
C ASP A 31 24.65 15.50 17.53
N MET A 32 23.35 15.50 17.26
CA MET A 32 22.44 14.47 17.73
C MET A 32 22.62 13.19 16.89
N ALA A 33 22.69 12.03 17.54
CA ALA A 33 22.71 10.73 16.86
C ALA A 33 21.47 10.56 15.97
N GLN A 34 21.67 10.08 14.73
CA GLN A 34 20.64 9.97 13.71
C GLN A 34 20.64 8.56 13.08
N LEU A 35 21.36 8.37 11.96
CA LEU A 35 21.54 7.05 11.35
C LEU A 35 22.69 6.33 12.04
N THR A 36 22.38 5.63 13.12
CA THR A 36 23.32 4.77 13.87
C THR A 36 23.07 3.31 13.49
N PHE A 37 24.01 2.42 13.86
CA PHE A 37 23.83 0.98 13.63
C PHE A 37 22.51 0.48 14.28
N ARG A 38 22.19 0.92 15.50
CA ARG A 38 20.98 0.51 16.21
C ARG A 38 19.69 1.02 15.51
N SER A 39 19.68 2.28 15.02
CA SER A 39 18.53 2.80 14.28
C SER A 39 18.38 2.10 12.91
N GLY A 40 19.52 1.82 12.25
CA GLY A 40 19.57 1.07 11.00
C GLY A 40 19.04 -0.35 11.15
N LEU A 41 19.55 -1.09 12.15
CA LEU A 41 19.13 -2.47 12.42
C LEU A 41 17.65 -2.53 12.86
N THR A 42 17.23 -1.63 13.75
CA THR A 42 15.83 -1.58 14.21
C THR A 42 14.90 -1.28 13.04
N GLY A 43 15.25 -0.28 12.22
CA GLY A 43 14.49 0.06 11.02
C GLY A 43 14.42 -1.07 10.01
N PHE A 44 15.53 -1.79 9.80
CA PHE A 44 15.61 -2.95 8.93
C PHE A 44 14.68 -4.09 9.39
N LEU A 45 14.78 -4.49 10.65
CA LEU A 45 13.97 -5.59 11.19
C LEU A 45 12.50 -5.21 11.30
N LEU A 46 12.20 -4.05 11.90
CA LEU A 46 10.84 -3.56 12.04
C LEU A 46 10.20 -3.27 10.68
N GLY A 47 10.98 -2.68 9.76
CA GLY A 47 10.56 -2.41 8.39
C GLY A 47 10.22 -3.70 7.64
N GLY A 48 11.04 -4.74 7.73
CA GLY A 48 10.77 -6.04 7.15
C GLY A 48 9.47 -6.67 7.66
N VAL A 49 9.25 -6.64 8.98
CA VAL A 49 8.01 -7.15 9.61
C VAL A 49 6.79 -6.36 9.15
N LEU A 50 6.87 -5.03 9.16
CA LEU A 50 5.77 -4.17 8.73
C LEU A 50 5.50 -4.27 7.22
N ALA A 51 6.54 -4.43 6.40
CA ALA A 51 6.39 -4.68 4.96
C ALA A 51 5.70 -6.03 4.69
N ALA A 52 6.05 -7.08 5.43
CA ALA A 52 5.39 -8.36 5.34
C ALA A 52 3.88 -8.27 5.68
N THR A 53 3.53 -7.53 6.74
CA THR A 53 2.11 -7.27 7.08
C THR A 53 1.41 -6.44 6.01
N ALA A 54 2.09 -5.44 5.45
CA ALA A 54 1.56 -4.62 4.36
C ALA A 54 1.33 -5.45 3.09
N LEU A 55 2.23 -6.39 2.75
CA LEU A 55 2.04 -7.32 1.62
C LEU A 55 0.81 -8.21 1.82
N TYR A 56 0.64 -8.77 3.01
CA TYR A 56 -0.51 -9.60 3.35
C TYR A 56 -1.83 -8.84 3.14
N ILE A 57 -1.90 -7.60 3.61
CA ILE A 57 -3.08 -6.75 3.47
C ILE A 57 -3.29 -6.30 2.02
N ALA A 58 -2.23 -5.87 1.34
CA ALA A 58 -2.32 -5.46 -0.06
C ALA A 58 -2.81 -6.58 -0.97
N ALA A 59 -2.40 -7.83 -0.71
CA ALA A 59 -2.88 -9.01 -1.44
C ALA A 59 -4.37 -9.28 -1.19
N LYS A 60 -4.87 -8.98 0.01
CA LYS A 60 -6.31 -9.13 0.34
C LYS A 60 -7.16 -8.00 -0.20
N THR A 61 -6.69 -6.76 -0.15
CA THR A 61 -7.51 -5.55 -0.32
C THR A 61 -7.12 -4.68 -1.52
N GLY A 62 -5.91 -4.85 -2.06
CA GLY A 62 -5.34 -3.92 -3.03
C GLY A 62 -4.95 -2.55 -2.45
N ILE A 63 -5.06 -2.37 -1.14
CA ILE A 63 -4.74 -1.13 -0.45
C ILE A 63 -3.41 -1.31 0.27
N THR A 64 -2.47 -0.41 0.05
CA THR A 64 -1.24 -0.32 0.83
C THR A 64 -1.47 0.55 2.07
N ILE A 65 -1.03 0.07 3.22
CA ILE A 65 -1.18 0.78 4.48
C ILE A 65 0.14 1.48 4.80
N GLY A 66 0.07 2.76 5.15
CA GLY A 66 1.23 3.51 5.62
C GLY A 66 1.76 2.92 6.93
N VAL A 67 3.04 2.56 6.95
CA VAL A 67 3.68 1.95 8.13
C VAL A 67 4.46 2.98 8.97
N GLY A 68 4.55 4.23 8.51
CA GLY A 68 5.40 5.27 9.10
C GLY A 68 5.08 5.56 10.57
N LEU A 69 3.85 5.96 10.89
CA LEU A 69 3.46 6.26 12.28
C LEU A 69 3.52 5.03 13.19
N THR A 70 3.13 3.87 12.69
CA THR A 70 3.24 2.61 13.44
C THR A 70 4.68 2.30 13.80
N SER A 71 5.62 2.48 12.88
CA SER A 71 7.05 2.25 13.13
C SER A 71 7.63 3.21 14.16
N VAL A 72 7.23 4.49 14.13
CA VAL A 72 7.63 5.50 15.14
C VAL A 72 7.21 5.07 16.55
N ILE A 73 5.94 4.67 16.71
CA ILE A 73 5.38 4.28 18.01
C ILE A 73 6.05 3.00 18.51
N LEU A 74 6.23 2.00 17.64
CA LEU A 74 6.87 0.73 18.01
C LEU A 74 8.34 0.92 18.38
N ALA A 75 9.12 1.65 17.59
CA ALA A 75 10.52 1.91 17.88
C ALA A 75 10.67 2.65 19.23
N PHE A 76 9.88 3.70 19.45
CA PHE A 76 9.85 4.41 20.71
C PHE A 76 9.54 3.47 21.89
N ALA A 77 8.51 2.64 21.78
CA ALA A 77 8.10 1.73 22.85
C ALA A 77 9.16 0.67 23.15
N ILE A 78 9.73 0.04 22.11
CA ILE A 78 10.76 -0.98 22.25
C ILE A 78 11.97 -0.41 23.02
N PHE A 79 12.50 0.74 22.57
CA PHE A 79 13.66 1.33 23.22
C PHE A 79 13.37 1.84 24.63
N ARG A 80 12.16 2.35 24.89
CA ARG A 80 11.73 2.75 26.23
C ARG A 80 11.66 1.56 27.22
N ILE A 81 11.17 0.42 26.75
CA ILE A 81 11.12 -0.82 27.53
C ILE A 81 12.53 -1.35 27.79
N LEU A 82 13.37 -1.43 26.76
CA LEU A 82 14.75 -1.93 26.88
C LEU A 82 15.61 -1.01 27.74
N HIS A 83 15.41 0.30 27.68
CA HIS A 83 16.07 1.28 28.55
C HIS A 83 15.61 1.11 30.01
N GLY A 84 14.31 0.96 30.24
CA GLY A 84 13.76 0.69 31.58
C GLY A 84 14.27 -0.63 32.19
N ALA A 85 14.65 -1.60 31.35
CA ALA A 85 15.31 -2.84 31.75
C ALA A 85 16.85 -2.70 31.92
N GLY A 86 17.40 -1.52 31.68
CA GLY A 86 18.84 -1.27 31.78
C GLY A 86 19.69 -1.88 30.66
N MET A 87 19.08 -2.36 29.57
CA MET A 87 19.76 -3.05 28.49
C MET A 87 20.41 -2.10 27.46
N VAL A 88 19.77 -0.97 27.17
CA VAL A 88 20.21 0.00 26.17
C VAL A 88 19.91 1.44 26.61
N GLN A 89 20.57 2.42 25.99
CA GLN A 89 20.22 3.83 26.12
C GLN A 89 18.98 4.15 25.29
N ASP A 90 18.18 5.12 25.75
CA ASP A 90 17.03 5.64 24.99
C ASP A 90 17.46 6.08 23.57
N MET A 91 16.61 5.84 22.59
CA MET A 91 16.80 6.29 21.23
C MET A 91 16.55 7.79 21.13
N THR A 92 17.39 8.50 20.39
CA THR A 92 17.15 9.92 20.12
C THR A 92 15.94 10.10 19.18
N ILE A 93 15.34 11.28 19.18
CA ILE A 93 14.24 11.61 18.27
C ILE A 93 14.65 11.47 16.79
N LEU A 94 15.91 11.83 16.45
CA LEU A 94 16.42 11.72 15.09
C LEU A 94 16.78 10.28 14.70
N GLU A 95 17.21 9.45 15.64
CA GLU A 95 17.36 8.00 15.41
C GLU A 95 16.02 7.35 15.11
N ASN A 96 14.97 7.70 15.88
CA ASN A 96 13.62 7.19 15.63
C ASN A 96 13.07 7.66 14.28
N ASN A 97 13.34 8.90 13.90
CA ASN A 97 12.97 9.40 12.56
C ASN A 97 13.71 8.66 11.43
N CYS A 98 14.99 8.32 11.59
CA CYS A 98 15.71 7.47 10.64
C CYS A 98 15.12 6.05 10.60
N THR A 99 14.80 5.47 11.75
CA THR A 99 14.11 4.16 11.86
C THR A 99 12.77 4.19 11.12
N GLN A 100 11.99 5.26 11.26
CA GLN A 100 10.75 5.49 10.52
C GLN A 100 10.98 5.48 9.01
N SER A 101 11.95 6.26 8.50
CA SER A 101 12.25 6.34 7.07
C SER A 101 12.65 4.97 6.48
N ILE A 102 13.43 4.18 7.23
CA ILE A 102 13.79 2.82 6.84
C ILE A 102 12.55 1.93 6.77
N ALA A 103 11.73 1.95 7.81
CA ALA A 103 10.53 1.11 7.89
C ALA A 103 9.48 1.49 6.83
N THR A 104 9.31 2.78 6.58
CA THR A 104 8.37 3.29 5.55
C THR A 104 8.80 2.86 4.16
N ALA A 105 10.09 3.00 3.84
CA ALA A 105 10.65 2.55 2.56
C ALA A 105 10.47 1.05 2.33
N ALA A 106 10.67 0.24 3.38
CA ALA A 106 10.41 -1.20 3.30
C ALA A 106 8.95 -1.50 2.93
N GLY A 107 7.99 -0.78 3.51
CA GLY A 107 6.56 -0.96 3.23
C GLY A 107 6.16 -0.66 1.80
N TYR A 108 6.84 0.26 1.11
CA TYR A 108 6.49 0.62 -0.28
C TYR A 108 6.92 -0.39 -1.33
N THR A 109 7.90 -1.26 -1.06
CA THR A 109 8.31 -2.34 -1.98
C THR A 109 7.18 -3.34 -2.31
N VAL A 110 6.15 -3.37 -1.49
CA VAL A 110 4.95 -4.20 -1.63
C VAL A 110 4.15 -3.85 -2.90
N THR A 111 4.17 -2.59 -3.31
CA THR A 111 3.33 -2.10 -4.42
C THR A 111 3.65 -2.82 -5.73
N ALA A 112 4.92 -2.99 -6.08
CA ALA A 112 5.32 -3.70 -7.30
C ALA A 112 4.87 -5.16 -7.29
N LEU A 113 5.01 -5.85 -6.14
CA LEU A 113 4.66 -7.26 -5.97
C LEU A 113 3.15 -7.50 -6.12
N SER A 114 2.34 -6.66 -5.49
CA SER A 114 0.88 -6.80 -5.49
C SER A 114 0.19 -6.22 -6.73
N SER A 115 0.93 -5.56 -7.63
CA SER A 115 0.38 -4.92 -8.85
C SER A 115 1.07 -5.39 -10.12
N SER A 116 2.10 -4.69 -10.60
CA SER A 116 2.68 -4.90 -11.93
C SER A 116 3.35 -6.26 -12.12
N LEU A 117 4.14 -6.73 -11.15
CA LEU A 117 4.82 -8.04 -11.24
C LEU A 117 3.82 -9.19 -11.08
N GLY A 118 2.85 -9.06 -10.17
CA GLY A 118 1.75 -10.00 -10.05
C GLY A 118 0.93 -10.08 -11.34
N ALA A 119 0.59 -8.94 -11.94
CA ALA A 119 -0.13 -8.89 -13.21
C ALA A 119 0.67 -9.49 -14.36
N TYR A 120 1.98 -9.20 -14.43
CA TYR A 120 2.87 -9.79 -15.44
C TYR A 120 2.83 -11.33 -15.39
N MET A 121 3.00 -11.91 -14.20
CA MET A 121 2.95 -13.37 -14.02
C MET A 121 1.58 -13.95 -14.38
N LEU A 122 0.48 -13.25 -14.03
CA LEU A 122 -0.88 -13.68 -14.35
C LEU A 122 -1.20 -13.63 -15.85
N VAL A 123 -0.61 -12.67 -16.60
CA VAL A 123 -0.86 -12.51 -18.04
C VAL A 123 0.03 -13.43 -18.86
N THR A 124 1.30 -13.55 -18.49
CA THR A 124 2.29 -14.33 -19.25
C THR A 124 2.33 -15.81 -18.85
N GLY A 125 1.85 -16.16 -17.66
CA GLY A 125 2.01 -17.50 -17.10
C GLY A 125 3.45 -17.82 -16.64
N VAL A 126 4.37 -16.87 -16.72
CA VAL A 126 5.78 -17.05 -16.39
C VAL A 126 6.04 -16.62 -14.95
N ILE A 127 6.62 -17.49 -14.13
CA ILE A 127 7.04 -17.16 -12.78
C ILE A 127 8.40 -16.45 -12.85
N ILE A 128 8.45 -15.21 -12.35
CA ILE A 128 9.70 -14.44 -12.28
C ILE A 128 10.58 -15.04 -11.17
N PRO A 129 11.85 -15.37 -11.43
CA PRO A 129 12.77 -15.82 -10.39
C PRO A 129 12.90 -14.79 -9.25
N TRP A 130 12.99 -15.27 -8.00
CA TRP A 130 13.02 -14.41 -6.82
C TRP A 130 14.12 -13.34 -6.86
N TRP A 131 15.31 -13.69 -7.35
CA TRP A 131 16.43 -12.76 -7.45
C TRP A 131 16.23 -11.68 -8.52
N GLN A 132 15.51 -11.99 -9.62
CA GLN A 132 15.12 -10.99 -10.63
C GLN A 132 14.13 -9.99 -10.05
N MET A 133 13.15 -10.46 -9.28
CA MET A 133 12.20 -9.59 -8.57
C MET A 133 12.94 -8.65 -7.62
N MET A 134 13.89 -9.18 -6.83
CA MET A 134 14.67 -8.37 -5.89
C MET A 134 15.48 -7.28 -6.60
N ILE A 135 16.25 -7.65 -7.62
CA ILE A 135 17.07 -6.71 -8.39
C ILE A 135 16.18 -5.64 -9.02
N TRP A 136 15.08 -6.06 -9.66
CA TRP A 136 14.16 -5.15 -10.34
C TRP A 136 13.57 -4.10 -9.39
N ILE A 137 12.98 -4.52 -8.28
CA ILE A 137 12.33 -3.61 -7.34
C ILE A 137 13.34 -2.62 -6.74
N VAL A 138 14.50 -3.08 -6.28
CA VAL A 138 15.52 -2.19 -5.71
C VAL A 138 16.05 -1.21 -6.74
N LEU A 139 16.31 -1.67 -7.97
CA LEU A 139 16.85 -0.83 -9.03
C LEU A 139 15.90 0.32 -9.38
N ILE A 140 14.62 0.02 -9.64
CA ILE A 140 13.66 1.06 -10.01
C ILE A 140 13.32 1.98 -8.84
N ALA A 141 13.28 1.47 -7.61
CA ALA A 141 13.07 2.28 -6.43
C ALA A 141 14.24 3.27 -6.19
N CYS A 142 15.49 2.83 -6.40
CA CYS A 142 16.67 3.69 -6.32
C CYS A 142 16.65 4.83 -7.35
N ILE A 143 16.11 4.61 -8.55
CA ILE A 143 15.89 5.71 -9.52
C ILE A 143 14.98 6.77 -8.91
N GLY A 144 13.88 6.36 -8.27
CA GLY A 144 12.95 7.27 -7.57
C GLY A 144 13.65 8.05 -6.45
N VAL A 145 14.47 7.38 -5.63
CA VAL A 145 15.26 8.02 -4.58
C VAL A 145 16.17 9.12 -5.15
N LEU A 146 16.88 8.85 -6.24
CA LEU A 146 17.77 9.84 -6.85
C LEU A 146 17.02 11.00 -7.53
N ILE A 147 15.85 10.74 -8.12
CA ILE A 147 14.99 11.79 -8.67
C ILE A 147 14.46 12.72 -7.57
N ALA A 148 14.27 12.22 -6.36
CA ALA A 148 13.82 13.02 -5.23
C ALA A 148 14.82 14.11 -4.80
N PHE A 149 16.14 13.93 -5.02
CA PHE A 149 17.17 14.85 -4.53
C PHE A 149 16.99 16.30 -5.01
N PRO A 150 16.88 16.59 -6.31
CA PRO A 150 16.61 17.94 -6.78
C PRO A 150 15.22 18.45 -6.35
N MET A 151 14.23 17.58 -6.27
CA MET A 151 12.88 17.95 -5.84
C MET A 151 12.85 18.35 -4.36
N LYS A 152 13.66 17.73 -3.49
CA LYS A 152 13.77 18.09 -2.08
C LYS A 152 14.17 19.55 -1.89
N ARG A 153 15.19 19.99 -2.63
CA ARG A 153 15.64 21.39 -2.57
C ARG A 153 14.54 22.36 -2.97
N ARG A 154 13.76 21.99 -3.99
CA ARG A 154 12.64 22.81 -4.45
C ARG A 154 11.48 22.79 -3.47
N PHE A 155 10.93 21.60 -3.19
CA PHE A 155 9.67 21.48 -2.47
C PHE A 155 9.80 21.70 -0.96
N ILE A 156 10.91 21.25 -0.34
CA ILE A 156 11.09 21.36 1.11
C ILE A 156 11.86 22.62 1.50
N ASN A 157 12.96 22.99 0.82
CA ASN A 157 13.76 24.13 1.23
C ASN A 157 13.21 25.46 0.67
N GLU A 158 12.92 25.52 -0.63
CA GLU A 158 12.50 26.75 -1.30
C GLU A 158 11.02 27.05 -1.12
N ASP A 159 10.15 26.14 -1.59
CA ASP A 159 8.69 26.32 -1.59
C ASP A 159 8.07 26.01 -0.22
N GLN A 160 8.78 25.37 0.72
CA GLN A 160 8.33 24.98 2.05
C GLN A 160 6.97 24.25 2.03
N LEU A 161 6.76 23.39 1.02
CA LEU A 161 5.48 22.69 0.85
C LEU A 161 5.12 21.85 2.11
N PRO A 162 3.82 21.71 2.41
CA PRO A 162 3.36 21.20 3.69
C PRO A 162 3.70 19.73 3.95
N PHE A 163 3.65 18.84 2.96
CA PHE A 163 3.76 17.38 3.16
C PHE A 163 2.97 16.93 4.38
N PRO A 164 1.61 16.94 4.35
CA PRO A 164 0.80 16.85 5.56
C PRO A 164 1.06 15.58 6.38
N GLU A 165 1.28 14.43 5.75
CA GLU A 165 1.62 13.16 6.41
C GLU A 165 3.00 13.23 7.09
N GLY A 166 4.02 13.70 6.37
CA GLY A 166 5.35 13.90 6.93
C GLY A 166 5.36 14.90 8.08
N ARG A 167 4.60 16.00 7.95
CA ARG A 167 4.41 16.97 9.03
C ARG A 167 3.74 16.36 10.25
N ALA A 168 2.69 15.56 10.05
CA ALA A 168 2.01 14.86 11.14
C ALA A 168 2.98 13.92 11.87
N SER A 169 3.81 13.16 11.14
CA SER A 169 4.84 12.30 11.72
C SER A 169 5.85 13.09 12.55
N GLY A 170 6.29 14.27 12.09
CA GLY A 170 7.18 15.15 12.85
C GLY A 170 6.55 15.68 14.14
N VAL A 171 5.27 16.05 14.11
CA VAL A 171 4.52 16.47 15.31
C VAL A 171 4.35 15.32 16.30
N VAL A 172 4.07 14.11 15.82
CA VAL A 172 3.95 12.92 16.66
C VAL A 172 5.30 12.58 17.30
N LEU A 173 6.39 12.61 16.55
CA LEU A 173 7.75 12.42 17.09
C LEU A 173 8.06 13.43 18.20
N ASP A 174 7.80 14.72 17.95
CA ASP A 174 8.02 15.75 18.96
C ASP A 174 7.17 15.53 20.21
N ALA A 175 5.90 15.16 20.04
CA ALA A 175 5.00 14.86 21.15
C ALA A 175 5.43 13.61 21.95
N LEU A 176 5.99 12.57 21.31
CA LEU A 176 6.49 11.39 22.00
C LEU A 176 7.71 11.66 22.87
N TYR A 177 8.60 12.55 22.42
CA TYR A 177 9.85 12.82 23.11
C TYR A 177 9.78 14.03 24.06
N HIS A 178 8.93 15.03 23.78
CA HIS A 178 8.81 16.27 24.56
C HIS A 178 7.42 16.51 25.16
N GLY A 179 6.43 15.67 24.82
CA GLY A 179 5.06 15.77 25.34
C GLY A 179 4.90 15.31 26.78
N ALA A 180 3.66 15.39 27.29
CA ALA A 180 3.32 14.93 28.64
C ALA A 180 3.74 13.45 28.84
N ALA A 181 4.46 13.19 29.93
CA ALA A 181 4.97 11.87 30.25
C ALA A 181 3.83 10.82 30.27
N GLY A 182 3.89 9.84 29.35
CA GLY A 182 2.94 8.71 29.32
C GLY A 182 2.04 8.62 28.08
N ALA A 183 1.77 9.68 27.34
CA ALA A 183 0.85 9.64 26.18
C ALA A 183 1.35 8.71 25.06
N GLY A 184 2.63 8.76 24.73
CA GLY A 184 3.25 7.85 23.75
C GLY A 184 3.24 6.40 24.19
N MET A 185 3.56 6.15 25.46
CA MET A 185 3.52 4.81 26.05
C MET A 185 2.09 4.26 26.11
N PHE A 186 1.08 5.11 26.32
CA PHE A 186 -0.32 4.68 26.26
C PHE A 186 -0.70 4.18 24.86
N LYS A 187 -0.36 4.93 23.78
CA LYS A 187 -0.61 4.51 22.39
C LYS A 187 0.11 3.21 22.06
N ALA A 188 1.35 3.06 22.49
CA ALA A 188 2.13 1.84 22.28
C ALA A 188 1.54 0.63 23.05
N ARG A 189 1.12 0.82 24.29
CA ARG A 189 0.41 -0.23 25.07
C ARG A 189 -0.92 -0.61 24.42
N LEU A 190 -1.67 0.36 23.95
CA LEU A 190 -2.95 0.13 23.27
C LEU A 190 -2.75 -0.71 21.99
N LEU A 191 -1.79 -0.33 21.14
CA LEU A 191 -1.39 -1.11 19.97
C LEU A 191 -0.99 -2.54 20.36
N GLY A 192 -0.10 -2.68 21.35
CA GLY A 192 0.40 -3.98 21.80
C GLY A 192 -0.69 -4.90 22.34
N VAL A 193 -1.59 -4.38 23.20
CA VAL A 193 -2.71 -5.16 23.76
C VAL A 193 -3.65 -5.63 22.65
N VAL A 194 -4.00 -4.73 21.71
CA VAL A 194 -4.86 -5.09 20.59
C VAL A 194 -4.17 -6.10 19.67
N ALA A 195 -2.88 -5.90 19.36
CA ALA A 195 -2.13 -6.83 18.52
C ALA A 195 -2.03 -8.23 19.13
N VAL A 196 -1.76 -8.33 20.44
CA VAL A 196 -1.73 -9.63 21.14
C VAL A 196 -3.11 -10.28 21.17
N GLY A 197 -4.17 -9.52 21.47
CA GLY A 197 -5.54 -10.04 21.44
C GLY A 197 -5.93 -10.56 20.06
N THR A 198 -5.61 -9.81 19.02
CA THR A 198 -5.89 -10.21 17.63
C THR A 198 -5.02 -11.38 17.19
N ALA A 199 -3.75 -11.42 17.58
CA ALA A 199 -2.85 -12.54 17.32
C ALA A 199 -3.40 -13.83 17.97
N THR A 200 -3.88 -13.74 19.21
CA THR A 200 -4.51 -14.88 19.90
C THR A 200 -5.76 -15.35 19.15
N TRP A 201 -6.63 -14.44 18.74
CA TRP A 201 -7.79 -14.77 17.92
C TRP A 201 -7.39 -15.46 16.62
N GLN A 202 -6.44 -14.88 15.88
CA GLN A 202 -5.97 -15.43 14.61
C GLN A 202 -5.30 -16.81 14.78
N ALA A 203 -4.62 -17.05 15.89
CA ALA A 203 -4.08 -18.38 16.19
C ALA A 203 -5.20 -19.42 16.37
N LEU A 204 -6.28 -19.07 17.09
CA LEU A 204 -7.41 -19.96 17.36
C LEU A 204 -8.18 -20.34 16.08
N VAL A 205 -8.22 -19.46 15.09
CA VAL A 205 -8.89 -19.70 13.80
C VAL A 205 -7.95 -20.30 12.73
N SER A 206 -6.69 -20.53 13.08
CA SER A 206 -5.66 -20.97 12.13
C SER A 206 -5.26 -22.44 12.34
N ASP A 207 -5.39 -23.24 11.30
CA ASP A 207 -5.11 -24.69 11.32
C ASP A 207 -3.66 -25.01 11.72
N GLY A 208 -2.65 -24.36 11.12
CA GLY A 208 -1.23 -24.63 11.42
C GLY A 208 -0.85 -24.32 12.85
N TRP A 209 -1.37 -23.20 13.44
CA TRP A 209 -1.13 -22.86 14.83
C TRP A 209 -1.79 -23.87 15.78
N MET A 210 -3.03 -24.28 15.47
CA MET A 210 -3.73 -25.25 16.29
C MET A 210 -3.12 -26.66 16.16
N LYS A 211 -2.61 -27.08 14.98
CA LYS A 211 -1.79 -28.29 14.86
C LYS A 211 -0.53 -28.23 15.69
N LEU A 212 0.20 -27.11 15.65
CA LEU A 212 1.39 -26.93 16.48
C LEU A 212 1.06 -27.06 17.96
N ILE A 213 0.05 -26.35 18.44
CA ILE A 213 -0.32 -26.35 19.87
C ILE A 213 -0.88 -27.71 20.29
N GLN A 214 -1.87 -28.23 19.59
CA GLN A 214 -2.60 -29.42 20.03
C GLN A 214 -1.80 -30.71 19.78
N PHE A 215 -1.11 -30.85 18.62
CA PHE A 215 -0.43 -32.10 18.29
C PHE A 215 1.06 -32.11 18.67
N LYS A 216 1.79 -31.00 18.46
CA LYS A 216 3.25 -31.00 18.75
C LYS A 216 3.55 -30.64 20.21
N ILE A 217 2.80 -29.72 20.83
CA ILE A 217 3.02 -29.28 22.22
C ILE A 217 2.21 -30.13 23.20
N LEU A 218 0.88 -30.21 23.02
CA LEU A 218 -0.01 -30.92 23.94
C LEU A 218 -0.17 -32.42 23.64
N ARG A 219 0.29 -32.88 22.47
CA ARG A 219 0.19 -34.29 22.01
C ARG A 219 -1.20 -34.89 22.13
N MET A 220 -2.24 -34.09 21.80
CA MET A 220 -3.64 -34.51 21.87
C MET A 220 -3.98 -35.60 20.83
N ASP A 221 -3.21 -35.71 19.78
CA ASP A 221 -3.24 -36.82 18.82
C ASP A 221 -3.00 -38.17 19.49
N GLN A 222 -2.11 -38.23 20.49
CA GLN A 222 -1.73 -39.47 21.18
C GLN A 222 -2.66 -39.82 22.33
N TRP A 223 -2.98 -38.87 23.22
CA TRP A 223 -3.77 -39.20 24.41
C TRP A 223 -5.27 -38.98 24.24
N ALA A 224 -5.73 -38.12 23.33
CA ALA A 224 -7.14 -37.87 23.03
C ALA A 224 -7.59 -38.51 21.71
N GLY A 225 -6.67 -39.13 20.92
CA GLY A 225 -6.98 -39.76 19.65
C GLY A 225 -7.49 -38.83 18.54
N MET A 226 -7.19 -37.54 18.66
CA MET A 226 -7.64 -36.53 17.69
C MET A 226 -6.88 -36.66 16.36
N LYS A 227 -7.61 -36.81 15.27
CA LYS A 227 -7.06 -36.89 13.90
C LYS A 227 -6.88 -35.53 13.23
N GLU A 228 -7.74 -34.58 13.58
CA GLU A 228 -7.72 -33.19 13.09
C GLU A 228 -7.72 -32.22 14.25
N PRO A 229 -7.04 -31.06 14.12
CA PRO A 229 -7.02 -30.07 15.18
C PRO A 229 -8.39 -29.40 15.31
N TRP A 230 -8.78 -29.11 16.53
CA TRP A 230 -9.94 -28.26 16.78
C TRP A 230 -9.59 -26.81 16.45
N VAL A 231 -10.33 -26.17 15.55
CA VAL A 231 -10.14 -24.81 15.07
C VAL A 231 -11.46 -24.05 15.22
N VAL A 232 -11.38 -22.83 15.72
CA VAL A 232 -12.55 -21.94 15.75
C VAL A 232 -12.89 -21.53 14.31
N GLN A 233 -14.15 -21.67 13.93
CA GLN A 233 -14.57 -21.26 12.58
C GLN A 233 -14.59 -19.73 12.46
N GLU A 234 -13.76 -19.19 11.61
CA GLU A 234 -13.74 -17.74 11.30
C GLU A 234 -15.03 -17.31 10.61
N ARG A 235 -15.64 -18.24 9.81
CA ARG A 235 -16.89 -18.04 9.09
C ARG A 235 -18.07 -18.44 9.97
N LEU A 236 -18.77 -17.47 10.53
CA LEU A 236 -19.89 -17.69 11.45
C LEU A 236 -21.11 -18.33 10.77
N ASP A 237 -21.30 -18.10 9.46
CA ASP A 237 -22.36 -18.71 8.67
C ASP A 237 -22.22 -20.23 8.57
N THR A 238 -21.03 -20.80 8.77
CA THR A 238 -20.81 -22.25 8.81
C THR A 238 -21.67 -22.91 9.89
N TYR A 239 -21.79 -22.31 11.07
CA TYR A 239 -22.64 -22.85 12.14
C TYR A 239 -24.12 -22.83 11.77
N TYR A 240 -24.58 -21.80 11.04
CA TYR A 240 -25.95 -21.72 10.55
C TYR A 240 -26.26 -22.84 9.54
N TYR A 241 -25.37 -23.08 8.58
CA TYR A 241 -25.56 -24.14 7.58
C TYR A 241 -25.48 -25.55 8.15
N GLN A 242 -24.65 -25.74 9.17
CA GLN A 242 -24.59 -27.02 9.89
C GLN A 242 -25.90 -27.31 10.65
N ALA A 243 -26.54 -26.27 11.18
CA ALA A 243 -27.78 -26.41 11.95
C ALA A 243 -29.02 -26.58 11.05
N GLN A 244 -29.09 -25.85 9.93
CA GLN A 244 -30.32 -25.80 9.09
C GLN A 244 -30.28 -26.67 7.84
N GLY A 245 -29.11 -27.10 7.38
CA GLY A 245 -28.97 -27.99 6.20
C GLY A 245 -29.39 -27.39 4.85
N ALA A 246 -29.97 -26.18 4.80
CA ALA A 246 -30.45 -25.54 3.59
C ALA A 246 -29.63 -24.28 3.26
N ALA A 247 -29.18 -24.19 2.00
CA ALA A 247 -28.49 -22.98 1.50
C ALA A 247 -29.49 -21.88 1.13
N LEU A 248 -29.23 -20.64 1.55
CA LEU A 248 -29.93 -19.46 1.05
C LEU A 248 -29.53 -19.24 -0.41
N LYS A 249 -30.50 -18.88 -1.27
CA LYS A 249 -30.27 -18.67 -2.71
C LYS A 249 -30.77 -17.28 -3.14
N ILE A 250 -30.05 -16.66 -4.07
CA ILE A 250 -30.47 -15.44 -4.78
C ILE A 250 -30.58 -15.81 -6.27
N LEU A 251 -31.77 -15.67 -6.85
CA LEU A 251 -32.07 -16.08 -8.23
C LEU A 251 -31.53 -17.49 -8.56
N GLY A 252 -31.81 -18.45 -7.67
CA GLY A 252 -31.36 -19.85 -7.85
C GLY A 252 -29.89 -20.11 -7.47
N THR A 253 -29.04 -19.09 -7.33
CA THR A 253 -27.62 -19.23 -7.00
C THR A 253 -27.41 -19.23 -5.49
N ASP A 254 -26.63 -20.19 -4.98
CA ASP A 254 -26.23 -20.26 -3.57
C ASP A 254 -25.40 -19.02 -3.17
N ILE A 255 -25.78 -18.37 -2.09
CA ILE A 255 -25.06 -17.14 -1.60
C ILE A 255 -23.60 -17.40 -1.28
N ARG A 256 -23.21 -18.63 -0.95
CA ARG A 256 -21.81 -19.01 -0.71
C ARG A 256 -20.97 -18.96 -1.97
N VAL A 257 -21.56 -19.32 -3.12
CA VAL A 257 -20.94 -19.22 -4.45
C VAL A 257 -20.69 -17.77 -4.81
N LEU A 258 -21.61 -16.86 -4.40
CA LEU A 258 -21.46 -15.41 -4.56
C LEU A 258 -20.45 -14.80 -3.58
N GLY A 259 -19.91 -15.57 -2.63
CA GLY A 259 -19.00 -15.08 -1.60
C GLY A 259 -19.68 -14.26 -0.49
N LEU A 260 -21.01 -14.33 -0.39
CA LEU A 260 -21.79 -13.66 0.66
C LEU A 260 -21.73 -14.50 1.93
N ARG A 261 -20.68 -14.31 2.72
CA ARG A 261 -20.40 -15.02 3.96
C ARG A 261 -20.18 -14.04 5.10
N LEU A 262 -20.41 -14.47 6.33
CA LEU A 262 -20.16 -13.68 7.52
C LEU A 262 -18.86 -14.14 8.19
N THR A 263 -17.81 -13.33 8.09
CA THR A 263 -16.50 -13.62 8.68
C THR A 263 -16.12 -12.59 9.75
N LEU A 264 -15.38 -13.05 10.77
CA LEU A 264 -14.76 -12.19 11.79
C LEU A 264 -13.28 -11.94 11.46
N ASP A 265 -13.00 -11.36 10.30
CA ASP A 265 -11.65 -10.98 9.90
C ASP A 265 -11.22 -9.68 10.60
N ALA A 266 -10.45 -9.82 11.68
CA ALA A 266 -9.99 -8.68 12.48
C ALA A 266 -9.08 -7.73 11.68
N ALA A 267 -8.29 -8.23 10.73
CA ALA A 267 -7.49 -7.38 9.87
C ALA A 267 -8.39 -6.47 9.02
N MET A 268 -9.48 -7.00 8.46
CA MET A 268 -10.41 -6.21 7.64
C MET A 268 -11.18 -5.18 8.47
N LEU A 269 -11.52 -5.47 9.74
CA LEU A 269 -12.06 -4.48 10.66
C LEU A 269 -11.07 -3.31 10.86
N GLY A 270 -9.79 -3.62 11.07
CA GLY A 270 -8.72 -2.62 11.21
C GLY A 270 -8.53 -1.78 9.94
N VAL A 271 -8.49 -2.42 8.77
CA VAL A 271 -8.40 -1.73 7.46
C VAL A 271 -9.58 -0.77 7.29
N GLY A 272 -10.81 -1.22 7.60
CA GLY A 272 -12.00 -0.39 7.54
C GLY A 272 -11.91 0.85 8.42
N GLY A 273 -11.44 0.68 9.66
CA GLY A 273 -11.24 1.79 10.60
C GLY A 273 -10.25 2.85 10.09
N LEU A 274 -9.19 2.43 9.39
CA LEU A 274 -8.22 3.35 8.78
C LEU A 274 -8.75 4.04 7.52
N MET A 275 -9.47 3.31 6.66
CA MET A 275 -9.94 3.88 5.39
C MET A 275 -11.12 4.85 5.54
N GLY A 276 -11.87 4.76 6.62
CA GLY A 276 -12.98 5.61 6.94
C GLY A 276 -14.30 5.22 6.25
N ILE A 277 -15.41 5.76 6.81
CA ILE A 277 -16.77 5.33 6.46
C ILE A 277 -17.13 5.54 4.98
N ALA A 278 -16.73 6.66 4.36
CA ALA A 278 -17.09 6.97 2.97
C ALA A 278 -16.48 5.97 1.98
N VAL A 279 -15.21 5.61 2.16
CA VAL A 279 -14.48 4.65 1.31
C VAL A 279 -15.04 3.25 1.53
N ALA A 280 -15.22 2.83 2.78
CA ALA A 280 -15.76 1.52 3.13
C ALA A 280 -17.20 1.33 2.61
N THR A 281 -18.06 2.36 2.72
CA THR A 281 -19.42 2.35 2.15
C THR A 281 -19.37 2.22 0.63
N SER A 282 -18.46 2.92 -0.04
CA SER A 282 -18.29 2.81 -1.50
C SER A 282 -17.86 1.40 -1.92
N CYS A 283 -16.92 0.77 -1.20
CA CYS A 283 -16.53 -0.62 -1.44
C CYS A 283 -17.71 -1.58 -1.24
N LEU A 284 -18.45 -1.42 -0.14
CA LEU A 284 -19.62 -2.26 0.15
C LEU A 284 -20.70 -2.11 -0.94
N LEU A 285 -20.93 -0.88 -1.42
CA LEU A 285 -21.88 -0.62 -2.51
C LEU A 285 -21.46 -1.34 -3.80
N GLY A 286 -20.16 -1.30 -4.15
CA GLY A 286 -19.64 -2.04 -5.31
C GLY A 286 -19.81 -3.54 -5.17
N ALA A 287 -19.51 -4.10 -4.00
CA ALA A 287 -19.72 -5.51 -3.71
C ALA A 287 -21.20 -5.89 -3.76
N PHE A 288 -22.08 -5.07 -3.20
CA PHE A 288 -23.52 -5.30 -3.22
C PHE A 288 -24.07 -5.31 -4.64
N ILE A 289 -23.78 -4.28 -5.44
CA ILE A 289 -24.21 -4.21 -6.85
C ILE A 289 -23.72 -5.44 -7.62
N ASN A 290 -22.47 -5.82 -7.44
CA ASN A 290 -21.88 -6.93 -8.17
C ASN A 290 -22.45 -8.29 -7.74
N PHE A 291 -22.30 -8.65 -6.47
CA PHE A 291 -22.54 -10.01 -6.00
C PHE A 291 -23.98 -10.29 -5.60
N VAL A 292 -24.77 -9.27 -5.24
CA VAL A 292 -26.19 -9.46 -4.88
C VAL A 292 -27.11 -9.23 -6.07
N VAL A 293 -26.74 -8.30 -6.99
CA VAL A 293 -27.63 -7.91 -8.10
C VAL A 293 -27.12 -8.49 -9.43
N LEU A 294 -25.93 -8.10 -9.88
CA LEU A 294 -25.50 -8.37 -11.25
C LEU A 294 -25.04 -9.83 -11.45
N ALA A 295 -24.23 -10.37 -10.56
CA ALA A 295 -23.68 -11.72 -10.74
C ALA A 295 -24.77 -12.81 -10.81
N PRO A 296 -25.79 -12.83 -9.93
CA PRO A 296 -26.88 -13.81 -10.06
C PRO A 296 -27.61 -13.71 -11.41
N ILE A 297 -27.89 -12.49 -11.89
CA ILE A 297 -28.52 -12.25 -13.19
C ILE A 297 -27.65 -12.76 -14.34
N MET A 298 -26.32 -12.53 -14.28
CA MET A 298 -25.41 -12.97 -15.34
C MET A 298 -25.18 -14.48 -15.34
N ILE A 299 -25.28 -15.13 -14.18
CA ILE A 299 -25.27 -16.59 -14.07
C ILE A 299 -26.56 -17.17 -14.69
N GLU A 300 -27.72 -16.62 -14.35
CA GLU A 300 -29.01 -17.05 -14.92
C GLU A 300 -29.08 -16.86 -16.44
N ARG A 301 -28.48 -15.79 -16.98
CA ARG A 301 -28.40 -15.52 -18.41
C ARG A 301 -27.38 -16.39 -19.15
N GLY A 302 -26.49 -17.08 -18.43
CA GLY A 302 -25.40 -17.87 -19.03
C GLY A 302 -24.19 -17.05 -19.50
N ASP A 303 -24.06 -15.78 -19.08
CA ASP A 303 -22.85 -14.98 -19.31
C ASP A 303 -21.67 -15.40 -18.39
N ILE A 304 -22.00 -16.06 -17.26
CA ILE A 304 -21.07 -16.68 -16.33
C ILE A 304 -21.42 -18.17 -16.25
N VAL A 305 -20.48 -19.02 -16.64
CA VAL A 305 -20.69 -20.46 -16.74
C VAL A 305 -19.58 -21.25 -16.05
N GLU A 306 -19.85 -22.52 -15.79
CA GLU A 306 -18.81 -23.46 -15.36
C GLU A 306 -17.74 -23.60 -16.44
N ARG A 307 -16.46 -23.58 -16.05
CA ARG A 307 -15.35 -23.67 -16.98
C ARG A 307 -14.82 -25.08 -17.07
N VAL A 308 -14.81 -25.65 -18.28
CA VAL A 308 -14.17 -26.91 -18.55
C VAL A 308 -12.72 -26.69 -18.95
N LEU A 309 -11.79 -27.20 -18.17
CA LEU A 309 -10.35 -27.15 -18.48
C LEU A 309 -10.01 -28.12 -19.63
N ALA A 310 -8.89 -27.88 -20.30
CA ALA A 310 -8.37 -28.77 -21.34
C ALA A 310 -8.17 -30.23 -20.86
N SER A 311 -7.99 -30.40 -19.56
CA SER A 311 -7.92 -31.73 -18.90
C SER A 311 -9.27 -32.42 -18.72
N GLY A 312 -10.40 -31.84 -19.17
CA GLY A 312 -11.75 -32.31 -18.93
C GLY A 312 -12.31 -32.06 -17.54
N LYS A 313 -11.53 -31.45 -16.63
CA LYS A 313 -11.98 -31.09 -15.28
C LYS A 313 -12.92 -29.89 -15.32
N VAL A 314 -14.12 -30.04 -14.76
CA VAL A 314 -15.08 -28.94 -14.60
C VAL A 314 -14.71 -28.11 -13.38
N VAL A 315 -14.55 -26.81 -13.57
CA VAL A 315 -14.38 -25.84 -12.49
C VAL A 315 -15.75 -25.22 -12.20
N PRO A 316 -16.31 -25.44 -11.01
CA PRO A 316 -17.63 -24.92 -10.66
C PRO A 316 -17.59 -23.38 -10.57
N ILE A 317 -18.75 -22.75 -10.73
CA ILE A 317 -18.88 -21.31 -10.54
C ILE A 317 -18.50 -20.97 -9.09
N SER A 318 -17.57 -20.08 -8.93
CA SER A 318 -17.12 -19.55 -7.66
C SER A 318 -16.97 -18.04 -7.76
N ARG A 319 -16.78 -17.34 -6.64
CA ARG A 319 -16.48 -15.91 -6.64
C ARG A 319 -15.34 -15.57 -7.60
N ALA A 320 -14.28 -16.37 -7.60
CA ALA A 320 -13.12 -16.13 -8.47
C ALA A 320 -13.52 -16.25 -9.96
N GLU A 321 -14.33 -17.23 -10.32
CA GLU A 321 -14.82 -17.39 -11.71
C GLU A 321 -15.79 -16.26 -12.09
N ILE A 322 -16.67 -15.80 -11.18
CA ILE A 322 -17.54 -14.64 -11.40
C ILE A 322 -16.70 -13.40 -11.72
N VAL A 323 -15.65 -13.15 -10.93
CA VAL A 323 -14.76 -12.01 -11.16
C VAL A 323 -14.00 -12.15 -12.46
N ASN A 324 -13.38 -13.30 -12.72
CA ASN A 324 -12.53 -13.50 -13.90
C ASN A 324 -13.30 -13.50 -15.23
N GLN A 325 -14.52 -14.04 -15.25
CA GLN A 325 -15.30 -14.14 -16.49
C GLN A 325 -16.04 -12.85 -16.83
N TRP A 326 -16.55 -12.12 -15.82
CA TRP A 326 -17.46 -11.00 -16.09
C TRP A 326 -17.20 -9.74 -15.25
N SER A 327 -17.16 -9.85 -13.92
CA SER A 327 -17.16 -8.69 -13.02
C SER A 327 -15.89 -7.84 -13.11
N LEU A 328 -14.75 -8.45 -13.43
CA LEU A 328 -13.46 -7.77 -13.56
C LEU A 328 -13.55 -6.55 -14.48
N TRP A 329 -14.27 -6.70 -15.59
CA TRP A 329 -14.29 -5.70 -16.66
C TRP A 329 -14.92 -4.39 -16.22
N TRP A 330 -16.10 -4.43 -15.64
CA TRP A 330 -16.72 -3.20 -15.16
C TRP A 330 -16.06 -2.66 -13.89
N GLY A 331 -15.55 -3.52 -13.00
CA GLY A 331 -14.79 -3.10 -11.83
C GLY A 331 -13.52 -2.35 -12.21
N VAL A 332 -12.73 -2.88 -13.17
CA VAL A 332 -11.53 -2.24 -13.70
C VAL A 332 -11.88 -0.93 -14.41
N ALA A 333 -12.93 -0.92 -15.25
CA ALA A 333 -13.38 0.29 -15.94
C ALA A 333 -13.73 1.41 -14.95
N MET A 334 -14.46 1.06 -13.87
CA MET A 334 -14.82 1.99 -12.79
C MET A 334 -13.59 2.54 -12.08
N MET A 335 -12.62 1.67 -11.73
CA MET A 335 -11.39 2.07 -11.05
C MET A 335 -10.51 2.96 -11.93
N VAL A 336 -10.30 2.58 -13.19
CA VAL A 336 -9.42 3.31 -14.12
C VAL A 336 -10.02 4.67 -14.48
N ALA A 337 -11.30 4.70 -14.87
CA ALA A 337 -12.00 5.95 -15.19
C ALA A 337 -12.04 6.88 -13.97
N GLY A 338 -12.39 6.36 -12.80
CA GLY A 338 -12.41 7.14 -11.56
C GLY A 338 -11.05 7.73 -11.21
N ALA A 339 -9.98 6.93 -11.31
CA ALA A 339 -8.62 7.38 -11.03
C ALA A 339 -8.15 8.47 -12.01
N LEU A 340 -8.38 8.26 -13.33
CA LEU A 340 -7.97 9.22 -14.37
C LEU A 340 -8.77 10.52 -14.28
N VAL A 341 -10.10 10.45 -14.14
CA VAL A 341 -10.95 11.64 -14.01
C VAL A 341 -10.65 12.39 -12.73
N GLY A 342 -10.48 11.68 -11.60
CA GLY A 342 -10.11 12.29 -10.33
C GLY A 342 -8.76 13.01 -10.35
N LEU A 343 -7.80 12.53 -11.16
CA LEU A 343 -6.53 13.19 -11.40
C LEU A 343 -6.69 14.41 -12.31
N LEU A 344 -7.35 14.25 -13.48
CA LEU A 344 -7.54 15.32 -14.46
C LEU A 344 -8.41 16.46 -13.94
N ALA A 345 -9.29 16.18 -12.99
CA ALA A 345 -10.12 17.16 -12.31
C ALA A 345 -9.33 18.08 -11.35
N LYS A 346 -8.03 17.85 -11.17
CA LYS A 346 -7.13 18.68 -10.35
C LYS A 346 -6.03 19.33 -11.20
N PRO A 347 -6.37 20.27 -12.10
CA PRO A 347 -5.40 20.88 -13.01
C PRO A 347 -4.30 21.65 -12.26
N GLU A 348 -4.55 22.06 -11.01
CA GLU A 348 -3.54 22.73 -10.18
C GLU A 348 -2.32 21.83 -9.93
N LEU A 349 -2.50 20.51 -9.82
CA LEU A 349 -1.40 19.58 -9.61
C LEU A 349 -0.44 19.57 -10.80
N PHE A 350 -0.99 19.63 -12.03
CA PHE A 350 -0.19 19.71 -13.24
C PHE A 350 0.47 21.08 -13.39
N THR A 351 -0.32 22.15 -13.25
CA THR A 351 0.19 23.52 -13.43
C THR A 351 1.26 23.89 -12.39
N SER A 352 1.10 23.47 -11.14
CA SER A 352 2.10 23.70 -10.08
C SER A 352 3.36 22.86 -10.33
N ALA A 353 3.23 21.61 -10.77
CA ALA A 353 4.36 20.77 -11.13
C ALA A 353 5.16 21.35 -12.30
N PHE A 354 4.49 21.80 -13.38
CA PHE A 354 5.16 22.43 -14.53
C PHE A 354 5.75 23.80 -14.20
N LYS A 355 5.11 24.63 -13.36
CA LYS A 355 5.70 25.87 -12.84
C LYS A 355 6.97 25.59 -12.04
N SER A 356 6.95 24.56 -11.22
CA SER A 356 8.11 24.10 -10.48
C SER A 356 9.27 23.70 -11.40
N LEU A 357 9.02 22.99 -12.49
CA LEU A 357 10.05 22.64 -13.50
C LEU A 357 10.61 23.86 -14.23
N LYS A 358 9.79 24.84 -14.58
CA LYS A 358 10.21 26.05 -15.32
C LYS A 358 11.01 27.05 -14.46
N GLY A 359 11.13 26.84 -13.15
CA GLY A 359 11.92 27.73 -12.30
C GLY A 359 11.38 29.16 -12.23
N THR A 360 10.07 29.38 -12.32
CA THR A 360 9.42 30.69 -12.18
C THR A 360 9.36 31.17 -10.73
N GLY A 361 10.34 30.81 -9.93
CA GLY A 361 10.61 31.50 -8.67
C GLY A 361 11.08 32.93 -8.97
N THR A 362 10.42 33.89 -8.38
CA THR A 362 10.62 35.33 -8.52
C THR A 362 12.03 35.86 -8.12
N ASN A 363 12.97 34.97 -7.81
CA ASN A 363 14.30 35.33 -7.38
C ASN A 363 15.40 34.74 -8.25
N LYS A 364 15.69 35.41 -9.37
CA LYS A 364 16.98 35.35 -10.05
C LYS A 364 18.10 36.06 -9.24
N ALA A 365 18.00 36.19 -7.93
CA ALA A 365 19.09 36.64 -7.13
C ALA A 365 20.11 35.50 -7.02
N VAL A 366 21.09 35.58 -7.86
CA VAL A 366 22.31 34.81 -7.91
C VAL A 366 22.77 34.47 -6.50
N THR A 367 22.86 33.22 -6.21
CA THR A 367 23.57 32.69 -5.04
C THR A 367 25.07 32.92 -5.23
N ALA A 368 25.53 34.15 -4.97
CA ALA A 368 26.95 34.46 -4.87
C ALA A 368 27.44 33.87 -3.53
N GLY A 369 28.09 32.71 -3.58
CA GLY A 369 28.71 32.08 -2.42
C GLY A 369 28.47 30.56 -2.35
N PRO A 370 29.27 29.82 -1.55
CA PRO A 370 29.11 28.38 -1.36
C PRO A 370 27.74 28.04 -0.74
N ASP A 371 27.17 26.90 -1.13
CA ASP A 371 25.89 26.40 -0.59
C ASP A 371 26.06 26.11 0.92
N PRO A 372 25.30 26.77 1.83
CA PRO A 372 25.44 26.58 3.26
C PRO A 372 25.12 25.16 3.75
N LEU A 373 24.34 24.41 2.97
CA LEU A 373 23.95 23.02 3.29
C LEU A 373 24.79 21.95 2.57
N LYS A 374 25.89 22.32 1.86
CA LYS A 374 26.66 21.42 1.00
C LYS A 374 27.03 20.09 1.67
N ASP A 375 27.40 20.13 2.95
CA ASP A 375 27.91 18.94 3.67
C ASP A 375 26.81 18.07 4.31
N ILE A 376 25.58 18.57 4.40
CA ILE A 376 24.43 17.89 5.04
C ILE A 376 23.30 17.58 4.07
N GLU A 377 23.24 18.31 2.96
CA GLU A 377 22.20 18.16 1.94
C GLU A 377 22.50 17.00 0.99
N LEU A 378 21.47 16.54 0.28
CA LEU A 378 21.58 15.51 -0.75
C LEU A 378 22.48 15.99 -1.89
N PRO A 379 23.51 15.21 -2.29
CA PRO A 379 24.46 15.62 -3.32
C PRO A 379 23.81 15.52 -4.72
N LEU A 380 23.56 16.65 -5.36
CA LEU A 380 22.87 16.72 -6.67
C LEU A 380 23.61 15.99 -7.80
N TRP A 381 24.94 15.89 -7.72
CA TRP A 381 25.71 15.15 -8.72
C TRP A 381 25.32 13.67 -8.80
N MET A 382 24.89 13.08 -7.66
CA MET A 382 24.40 11.70 -7.63
C MET A 382 23.12 11.55 -8.44
N SER A 383 22.25 12.57 -8.46
CA SER A 383 21.05 12.55 -9.31
C SER A 383 21.41 12.73 -10.78
N TRP A 384 22.28 13.71 -11.09
CA TRP A 384 22.64 13.99 -12.50
C TRP A 384 23.36 12.84 -13.18
N VAL A 385 24.18 12.08 -12.45
CA VAL A 385 24.87 10.90 -12.97
C VAL A 385 24.06 9.63 -12.73
N GLY A 386 23.55 9.45 -11.52
CA GLY A 386 22.90 8.22 -11.10
C GLY A 386 21.57 7.97 -11.79
N VAL A 387 20.73 9.01 -12.01
CA VAL A 387 19.44 8.82 -12.71
C VAL A 387 19.65 8.31 -14.14
N PRO A 388 20.47 8.92 -15.00
CA PRO A 388 20.72 8.37 -16.33
C PRO A 388 21.32 6.96 -16.30
N VAL A 389 22.33 6.72 -15.47
CA VAL A 389 23.00 5.41 -15.37
C VAL A 389 22.03 4.31 -14.92
N LEU A 390 21.29 4.53 -13.81
CA LEU A 390 20.33 3.54 -13.34
C LEU A 390 19.13 3.40 -14.27
N SER A 391 18.73 4.44 -14.99
CA SER A 391 17.66 4.37 -15.99
C SER A 391 18.04 3.52 -17.20
N ILE A 392 19.28 3.67 -17.72
CA ILE A 392 19.81 2.81 -18.79
C ILE A 392 19.93 1.37 -18.28
N LEU A 393 20.45 1.18 -17.08
CA LEU A 393 20.53 -0.14 -16.45
C LEU A 393 19.13 -0.74 -16.25
N GLY A 394 18.15 0.05 -15.82
CA GLY A 394 16.75 -0.37 -15.68
C GLY A 394 16.12 -0.79 -17.00
N ALA A 395 16.37 -0.04 -18.09
CA ALA A 395 15.94 -0.42 -19.41
C ALA A 395 16.59 -1.72 -19.91
N TYR A 396 17.89 -1.90 -19.63
CA TYR A 396 18.61 -3.12 -19.96
C TYR A 396 18.07 -4.34 -19.15
N VAL A 397 17.84 -4.16 -17.86
CA VAL A 397 17.26 -5.21 -17.01
C VAL A 397 15.83 -5.55 -17.42
N ALA A 398 15.01 -4.55 -17.81
CA ALA A 398 13.67 -4.78 -18.34
C ALA A 398 13.71 -5.61 -19.64
N HIS A 399 14.70 -5.35 -20.50
CA HIS A 399 14.92 -6.15 -21.71
C HIS A 399 15.35 -7.58 -21.38
N LEU A 400 16.35 -7.73 -20.52
CA LEU A 400 16.95 -9.02 -20.18
C LEU A 400 16.00 -9.95 -19.41
N PHE A 401 15.27 -9.44 -18.42
CA PHE A 401 14.43 -10.24 -17.53
C PHE A 401 13.02 -10.47 -18.06
N PHE A 402 12.48 -9.48 -18.76
CA PHE A 402 11.06 -9.47 -19.12
C PHE A 402 10.80 -9.38 -20.63
N GLY A 403 11.84 -9.29 -21.44
CA GLY A 403 11.71 -9.20 -22.91
C GLY A 403 11.12 -7.88 -23.41
N VAL A 404 11.16 -6.80 -22.60
CA VAL A 404 10.72 -5.47 -23.03
C VAL A 404 11.70 -4.94 -24.08
N PRO A 405 11.26 -4.46 -25.26
CA PRO A 405 12.17 -3.84 -26.22
C PRO A 405 12.92 -2.65 -25.58
N MET A 406 14.24 -2.63 -25.67
CA MET A 406 15.07 -1.64 -24.98
C MET A 406 14.71 -0.20 -25.37
N TYR A 407 14.41 0.04 -26.65
CA TYR A 407 13.97 1.37 -27.12
C TYR A 407 12.68 1.83 -26.43
N LEU A 408 11.74 0.89 -26.18
CA LEU A 408 10.47 1.20 -25.54
C LEU A 408 10.66 1.57 -24.07
N ALA A 409 11.50 0.81 -23.36
CA ALA A 409 11.87 1.13 -22.00
C ALA A 409 12.52 2.52 -21.89
N LEU A 410 13.44 2.87 -22.83
CA LEU A 410 14.08 4.18 -22.86
C LEU A 410 13.10 5.31 -23.20
N VAL A 411 12.20 5.11 -24.17
CA VAL A 411 11.18 6.10 -24.57
C VAL A 411 10.20 6.38 -23.42
N SER A 412 9.96 5.41 -22.54
CA SER A 412 9.08 5.62 -21.38
C SER A 412 9.68 6.56 -20.32
N LEU A 413 11.00 6.69 -20.21
CA LEU A 413 11.68 7.43 -19.14
C LEU A 413 11.32 8.92 -19.04
N PRO A 414 11.28 9.71 -20.13
CA PRO A 414 10.84 11.11 -20.07
C PRO A 414 9.41 11.25 -19.54
N LEU A 415 8.51 10.37 -19.95
CA LEU A 415 7.14 10.33 -19.44
C LEU A 415 7.12 10.00 -17.94
N ILE A 416 7.86 8.98 -17.52
CA ILE A 416 7.99 8.58 -16.12
C ILE A 416 8.50 9.74 -15.27
N PHE A 417 9.52 10.47 -15.74
CA PHE A 417 10.06 11.63 -15.04
C PHE A 417 8.99 12.71 -14.81
N VAL A 418 8.26 13.11 -15.86
CA VAL A 418 7.17 14.10 -15.77
C VAL A 418 6.10 13.63 -14.78
N LEU A 419 5.68 12.38 -14.89
CA LEU A 419 4.65 11.82 -14.00
C LEU A 419 5.14 11.72 -12.54
N THR A 420 6.45 11.48 -12.33
CA THR A 420 7.06 11.49 -10.99
C THR A 420 7.00 12.88 -10.36
N VAL A 421 7.28 13.95 -11.13
CA VAL A 421 7.15 15.32 -10.61
C VAL A 421 5.71 15.64 -10.21
N ILE A 422 4.73 15.23 -11.03
CA ILE A 422 3.30 15.41 -10.72
C ILE A 422 2.93 14.65 -9.44
N CYS A 423 3.35 13.40 -9.32
CA CYS A 423 3.10 12.57 -8.13
C CYS A 423 3.67 13.19 -6.87
N THR A 424 4.93 13.61 -6.92
CA THR A 424 5.64 14.20 -5.79
C THR A 424 5.00 15.53 -5.36
N ASN A 425 4.61 16.37 -6.33
CA ASN A 425 3.89 17.61 -6.04
C ASN A 425 2.49 17.34 -5.42
N SER A 426 1.78 16.31 -5.90
CA SER A 426 0.51 15.88 -5.31
C SER A 426 0.70 15.46 -3.84
N MET A 427 1.71 14.62 -3.56
CA MET A 427 2.05 14.20 -2.20
C MET A 427 2.39 15.39 -1.30
N ALA A 428 3.17 16.33 -1.82
CA ALA A 428 3.57 17.53 -1.09
C ALA A 428 2.40 18.42 -0.66
N LEU A 429 1.35 18.49 -1.49
CA LEU A 429 0.19 19.34 -1.23
C LEU A 429 -0.94 18.62 -0.49
N THR A 430 -1.14 17.32 -0.72
CA THR A 430 -2.36 16.62 -0.32
C THR A 430 -2.16 15.30 0.42
N SER A 431 -0.92 14.86 0.60
CA SER A 431 -0.55 13.50 1.07
C SER A 431 -1.09 12.36 0.20
N TRP A 432 -1.55 12.66 -1.01
CA TRP A 432 -2.04 11.64 -1.93
C TRP A 432 -1.08 11.41 -3.07
N THR A 433 -0.67 10.17 -3.28
CA THR A 433 0.17 9.72 -4.40
C THR A 433 -0.70 9.08 -5.48
N PRO A 434 -1.01 9.76 -6.60
CA PRO A 434 -1.88 9.23 -7.64
C PRO A 434 -1.18 8.20 -8.55
N THR A 435 -0.37 7.32 -7.98
CA THR A 435 0.44 6.33 -8.72
C THR A 435 -0.41 5.41 -9.59
N GLY A 436 -1.59 5.02 -9.09
CA GLY A 436 -2.54 4.20 -9.84
C GLY A 436 -3.02 4.85 -11.14
N ALA A 437 -3.33 6.16 -11.13
CA ALA A 437 -3.73 6.91 -12.32
C ALA A 437 -2.54 7.17 -13.25
N LEU A 438 -1.41 7.62 -12.69
CA LEU A 438 -0.21 7.96 -13.47
C LEU A 438 0.36 6.74 -14.19
N SER A 439 0.41 5.59 -13.52
CA SER A 439 0.86 4.34 -14.15
C SER A 439 -0.06 3.89 -15.29
N LYS A 440 -1.37 4.17 -15.22
CA LYS A 440 -2.29 3.86 -16.32
C LYS A 440 -2.04 4.74 -17.54
N ILE A 441 -1.65 6.00 -17.34
CA ILE A 441 -1.21 6.86 -18.48
C ILE A 441 -0.03 6.20 -19.20
N THR A 442 0.98 5.74 -18.46
CA THR A 442 2.12 5.03 -19.06
C THR A 442 1.67 3.71 -19.70
N GLN A 443 0.81 2.93 -19.02
CA GLN A 443 0.33 1.65 -19.54
C GLN A 443 -0.38 1.79 -20.89
N PHE A 444 -1.30 2.75 -21.01
CA PHE A 444 -1.98 3.02 -22.27
C PHE A 444 -1.05 3.59 -23.35
N THR A 445 -0.14 4.50 -22.97
CA THR A 445 0.81 5.09 -23.92
C THR A 445 1.74 4.02 -24.51
N MET A 446 2.35 3.20 -23.67
CA MET A 446 3.25 2.13 -24.13
C MET A 446 2.50 1.02 -24.85
N GLY A 447 1.31 0.67 -24.40
CA GLY A 447 0.43 -0.29 -25.05
C GLY A 447 -0.10 0.18 -26.41
N ALA A 448 -0.21 1.49 -26.67
CA ALA A 448 -0.52 2.02 -27.98
C ALA A 448 0.63 1.85 -28.97
N ILE A 449 1.88 1.86 -28.47
CA ILE A 449 3.08 1.66 -29.29
C ILE A 449 3.30 0.17 -29.58
N ASP A 450 3.19 -0.69 -28.56
CA ASP A 450 3.35 -2.14 -28.70
C ASP A 450 2.18 -2.87 -28.00
N LYS A 451 1.28 -3.39 -28.84
CA LYS A 451 0.10 -4.16 -28.39
C LYS A 451 0.38 -5.65 -28.22
N THR A 452 1.47 -6.14 -28.81
CA THR A 452 1.72 -7.58 -28.95
C THR A 452 2.35 -8.19 -27.72
N ASN A 453 3.20 -7.43 -27.01
CA ASN A 453 3.90 -7.89 -25.83
C ASN A 453 3.32 -7.23 -24.56
N PRO A 454 2.62 -7.98 -23.69
CA PRO A 454 2.09 -7.44 -22.43
C PRO A 454 3.17 -6.83 -21.52
N ALA A 455 4.41 -7.34 -21.56
CA ALA A 455 5.53 -6.79 -20.80
C ALA A 455 5.81 -5.32 -21.18
N SER A 456 5.64 -4.97 -22.46
CA SER A 456 5.90 -3.63 -22.99
C SER A 456 5.00 -2.55 -22.42
N ASN A 457 3.83 -2.90 -21.91
CA ASN A 457 2.94 -1.96 -21.22
C ASN A 457 2.99 -2.10 -19.69
N LEU A 458 3.07 -3.33 -19.16
CA LEU A 458 3.04 -3.59 -17.71
C LEU A 458 4.31 -3.10 -16.99
N LEU A 459 5.50 -3.38 -17.54
CA LEU A 459 6.76 -3.06 -16.85
C LEU A 459 7.05 -1.55 -16.82
N PRO A 460 6.96 -0.78 -17.93
CA PRO A 460 7.13 0.68 -17.89
C PRO A 460 6.08 1.37 -17.01
N ALA A 461 4.84 0.87 -17.00
CA ALA A 461 3.83 1.37 -16.08
C ALA A 461 4.16 1.06 -14.61
N GLY A 462 4.70 -0.14 -14.33
CA GLY A 462 5.24 -0.52 -13.03
C GLY A 462 6.40 0.38 -12.60
N MET A 463 7.33 0.67 -13.52
CA MET A 463 8.40 1.65 -13.28
C MET A 463 7.83 3.01 -12.90
N THR A 464 6.79 3.50 -13.61
CA THR A 464 6.14 4.77 -13.27
C THR A 464 5.60 4.77 -11.84
N ALA A 465 4.86 3.73 -11.47
CA ALA A 465 4.28 3.62 -10.14
C ALA A 465 5.36 3.61 -9.05
N GLU A 466 6.38 2.79 -9.22
CA GLU A 466 7.42 2.56 -8.21
C GLU A 466 8.38 3.76 -8.08
N ILE A 467 8.86 4.31 -9.21
CA ILE A 467 9.74 5.48 -9.22
C ILE A 467 9.03 6.69 -8.61
N ALA A 468 7.78 6.94 -9.03
CA ALA A 468 7.01 8.07 -8.53
C ALA A 468 6.65 7.92 -7.03
N ALA A 469 6.29 6.71 -6.59
CA ALA A 469 6.02 6.43 -5.19
C ALA A 469 7.26 6.65 -4.33
N ASN A 470 8.40 6.07 -4.70
CA ASN A 470 9.63 6.20 -3.91
C ASN A 470 10.14 7.64 -3.85
N ALA A 471 10.06 8.40 -4.94
CA ALA A 471 10.42 9.82 -4.92
C ALA A 471 9.51 10.64 -3.99
N ALA A 472 8.20 10.46 -4.08
CA ALA A 472 7.23 11.18 -3.26
C ALA A 472 7.36 10.82 -1.77
N ASN A 473 7.53 9.54 -1.47
CA ASN A 473 7.58 9.03 -0.11
C ASN A 473 8.89 9.40 0.60
N LEU A 474 10.03 9.34 -0.11
CA LEU A 474 11.29 9.83 0.46
C LEU A 474 11.18 11.30 0.89
N LEU A 475 10.52 12.15 0.11
CA LEU A 475 10.33 13.56 0.50
C LEU A 475 9.37 13.70 1.67
N SER A 476 8.33 12.88 1.75
CA SER A 476 7.45 12.84 2.91
C SER A 476 8.20 12.40 4.18
N ASP A 477 9.12 11.44 4.08
CA ASP A 477 9.95 10.97 5.20
C ASP A 477 11.05 11.98 5.58
N ILE A 478 11.56 12.76 4.63
CA ILE A 478 12.52 13.84 4.89
C ILE A 478 11.86 15.00 5.63
N LYS A 479 10.57 15.27 5.41
CA LYS A 479 9.88 16.43 6.03
C LYS A 479 9.94 16.42 7.55
N PRO A 480 9.62 15.33 8.28
CA PRO A 480 9.79 15.29 9.73
C PRO A 480 11.26 15.48 10.14
N GLY A 481 12.21 14.88 9.45
CA GLY A 481 13.64 15.11 9.70
C GLY A 481 14.05 16.57 9.53
N TYR A 482 13.56 17.23 8.50
CA TYR A 482 13.79 18.67 8.29
C TYR A 482 13.19 19.52 9.41
N MET A 483 11.99 19.18 9.90
CA MET A 483 11.33 19.88 11.02
C MET A 483 12.06 19.67 12.35
N LEU A 484 12.67 18.50 12.55
CA LEU A 484 13.36 18.11 13.78
C LEU A 484 14.87 18.42 13.76
N GLY A 485 15.41 18.91 12.64
CA GLY A 485 16.82 19.27 12.49
C GLY A 485 17.73 18.12 12.07
N GLY A 486 17.20 17.07 11.43
CA GLY A 486 17.94 15.92 10.94
C GLY A 486 18.69 16.20 9.62
N LYS A 487 19.69 15.36 9.32
CA LYS A 487 20.46 15.39 8.06
C LYS A 487 19.71 14.69 6.94
N PRO A 488 19.35 15.34 5.83
CA PRO A 488 18.66 14.69 4.70
C PRO A 488 19.41 13.50 4.11
N ARG A 489 20.74 13.52 4.11
CA ARG A 489 21.57 12.38 3.65
C ARG A 489 21.30 11.10 4.42
N HIS A 490 21.10 11.22 5.74
CA HIS A 490 20.83 10.05 6.58
C HIS A 490 19.43 9.48 6.29
N GLN A 491 18.45 10.32 5.96
CA GLN A 491 17.12 9.87 5.56
C GLN A 491 17.17 9.11 4.22
N ALA A 492 17.89 9.66 3.23
CA ALA A 492 18.03 8.99 1.92
C ALA A 492 18.78 7.65 2.03
N ALA A 493 19.86 7.60 2.82
CA ALA A 493 20.59 6.36 3.08
C ALA A 493 19.70 5.35 3.83
N GLY A 494 18.96 5.82 4.84
CA GLY A 494 17.97 5.00 5.55
C GLY A 494 16.91 4.45 4.61
N HIS A 495 16.38 5.27 3.70
CA HIS A 495 15.39 4.83 2.71
C HIS A 495 15.92 3.67 1.84
N VAL A 496 17.16 3.75 1.36
CA VAL A 496 17.78 2.64 0.59
C VAL A 496 17.94 1.38 1.45
N ILE A 497 18.32 1.50 2.72
CA ILE A 497 18.38 0.36 3.66
C ILE A 497 16.98 -0.27 3.79
N GLY A 498 15.94 0.56 3.88
CA GLY A 498 14.55 0.11 3.95
C GLY A 498 14.09 -0.63 2.70
N LEU A 499 14.46 -0.17 1.51
CA LEU A 499 14.15 -0.89 0.26
C LEU A 499 14.71 -2.32 0.28
N VAL A 500 15.95 -2.47 0.73
CA VAL A 500 16.57 -3.80 0.86
C VAL A 500 15.84 -4.65 1.91
N ALA A 501 15.48 -4.06 3.05
CA ALA A 501 14.73 -4.76 4.10
C ALA A 501 13.36 -5.26 3.60
N GLY A 502 12.63 -4.39 2.90
CA GLY A 502 11.31 -4.72 2.34
C GLY A 502 11.38 -5.85 1.31
N VAL A 503 12.32 -5.77 0.38
CA VAL A 503 12.51 -6.79 -0.66
C VAL A 503 12.95 -8.12 -0.04
N ALA A 504 13.88 -8.09 0.92
CA ALA A 504 14.36 -9.29 1.62
C ALA A 504 13.24 -9.99 2.42
N ALA A 505 12.28 -9.24 2.96
CA ALA A 505 11.15 -9.81 3.68
C ALA A 505 10.00 -10.22 2.72
N CYS A 506 9.63 -9.34 1.77
CA CYS A 506 8.43 -9.52 0.97
C CYS A 506 8.58 -10.51 -0.19
N VAL A 507 9.76 -10.60 -0.83
CA VAL A 507 9.92 -11.53 -1.98
C VAL A 507 9.86 -12.99 -1.54
N PRO A 508 10.58 -13.46 -0.51
CA PRO A 508 10.41 -14.82 -0.01
C PRO A 508 8.97 -15.10 0.45
N LEU A 509 8.36 -14.13 1.14
CA LEU A 509 6.98 -14.24 1.59
C LEU A 509 5.99 -14.33 0.42
N TYR A 510 6.23 -13.60 -0.68
CA TYR A 510 5.43 -13.68 -1.90
C TYR A 510 5.42 -15.10 -2.47
N PHE A 511 6.59 -15.73 -2.55
CA PHE A 511 6.69 -17.12 -3.00
C PHE A 511 6.02 -18.11 -2.07
N LEU A 512 6.06 -17.85 -0.77
CA LEU A 512 5.43 -18.71 0.23
C LEU A 512 3.91 -18.64 0.18
N LEU A 513 3.36 -17.42 0.12
CA LEU A 513 1.91 -17.20 0.23
C LEU A 513 1.16 -17.37 -1.09
N PHE A 514 1.77 -16.94 -2.22
CA PHE A 514 1.05 -16.82 -3.49
C PHE A 514 1.54 -17.77 -4.57
N LEU A 515 2.70 -18.36 -4.39
CA LEU A 515 3.30 -19.35 -5.29
C LEU A 515 3.73 -20.60 -4.52
N PRO A 516 2.87 -21.20 -3.66
CA PRO A 516 3.25 -22.44 -2.98
C PRO A 516 3.49 -23.55 -4.01
N PRO A 517 4.45 -24.46 -3.79
CA PRO A 517 4.63 -25.63 -4.63
C PRO A 517 3.45 -26.59 -4.44
N ASP A 518 3.08 -27.29 -5.50
CA ASP A 518 2.15 -28.40 -5.42
C ASP A 518 2.81 -29.67 -4.82
N ALA A 519 2.08 -30.76 -4.74
CA ALA A 519 2.58 -32.05 -4.23
C ALA A 519 3.80 -32.60 -5.01
N ASN A 520 4.04 -32.12 -6.23
CA ASN A 520 5.18 -32.49 -7.08
C ASN A 520 6.32 -31.44 -7.01
N GLY A 521 6.20 -30.44 -6.16
CA GLY A 521 7.15 -29.33 -6.06
C GLY A 521 7.04 -28.27 -7.15
N VAL A 522 6.02 -28.33 -8.02
CA VAL A 522 5.83 -27.38 -9.13
C VAL A 522 5.03 -26.17 -8.65
N ARG A 523 5.48 -24.99 -9.01
CA ARG A 523 4.78 -23.73 -8.72
C ARG A 523 3.97 -23.27 -9.93
N SER A 524 2.81 -22.66 -9.68
CA SER A 524 1.90 -22.17 -10.73
C SER A 524 1.50 -20.72 -10.48
N THR A 525 1.38 -19.93 -11.53
CA THR A 525 0.83 -18.56 -11.46
C THR A 525 -0.66 -18.54 -11.14
N ALA A 526 -1.36 -19.66 -11.33
CA ALA A 526 -2.79 -19.80 -11.01
C ALA A 526 -3.07 -19.68 -9.50
N THR A 527 -2.07 -19.95 -8.63
CA THR A 527 -2.21 -19.85 -7.18
C THR A 527 -2.09 -18.42 -6.64
N ILE A 528 -1.64 -17.47 -7.46
CA ILE A 528 -1.51 -16.05 -7.07
C ILE A 528 -2.85 -15.49 -6.59
N ILE A 529 -3.94 -15.88 -7.25
CA ILE A 529 -5.29 -15.50 -6.86
C ILE A 529 -5.94 -16.70 -6.16
N SER A 530 -6.42 -16.48 -4.95
CA SER A 530 -7.10 -17.51 -4.17
C SER A 530 -8.34 -16.92 -3.47
N GLU A 531 -9.12 -17.76 -2.79
CA GLU A 531 -10.23 -17.27 -1.95
C GLU A 531 -9.72 -16.34 -0.84
N GLN A 532 -8.55 -16.62 -0.29
CA GLN A 532 -7.95 -15.82 0.77
C GLN A 532 -7.31 -14.52 0.24
N PHE A 533 -6.74 -14.56 -0.97
CA PHE A 533 -6.00 -13.43 -1.56
C PHE A 533 -6.56 -13.09 -2.94
N ALA A 534 -7.36 -12.03 -2.99
CA ALA A 534 -8.03 -11.58 -4.21
C ALA A 534 -7.10 -10.87 -5.20
N MET A 535 -5.94 -10.38 -4.74
CA MET A 535 -4.95 -9.63 -5.54
C MET A 535 -5.56 -8.55 -6.44
N PRO A 536 -6.40 -7.64 -5.92
CA PRO A 536 -7.17 -6.71 -6.76
C PRO A 536 -6.27 -5.74 -7.52
N GLY A 537 -5.10 -5.38 -6.96
CA GLY A 537 -4.09 -4.61 -7.67
C GLY A 537 -3.63 -5.31 -8.94
N ALA A 538 -3.17 -6.57 -8.83
CA ALA A 538 -2.72 -7.34 -9.98
C ALA A 538 -3.84 -7.58 -11.01
N LEU A 539 -5.07 -7.83 -10.56
CA LEU A 539 -6.24 -8.00 -11.43
C LEU A 539 -6.55 -6.74 -12.23
N GLN A 540 -6.48 -5.56 -11.60
CA GLN A 540 -6.69 -4.29 -12.30
C GLN A 540 -5.66 -4.08 -13.42
N TRP A 541 -4.39 -4.37 -13.16
CA TRP A 541 -3.32 -4.22 -14.14
C TRP A 541 -3.43 -5.25 -15.27
N LYS A 542 -3.73 -6.49 -14.91
CA LYS A 542 -4.02 -7.58 -15.86
C LYS A 542 -5.17 -7.20 -16.80
N GLY A 543 -6.30 -6.74 -16.26
CA GLY A 543 -7.47 -6.37 -17.07
C GLY A 543 -7.14 -5.31 -18.11
N VAL A 544 -6.39 -4.26 -17.74
CA VAL A 544 -5.94 -3.23 -18.69
C VAL A 544 -5.01 -3.81 -19.75
N ALA A 545 -4.04 -4.66 -19.38
CA ALA A 545 -3.12 -5.29 -20.32
C ALA A 545 -3.86 -6.20 -21.34
N GLU A 546 -4.85 -6.95 -20.89
CA GLU A 546 -5.68 -7.80 -21.75
C GLU A 546 -6.53 -6.99 -22.73
N ILE A 547 -7.12 -5.86 -22.29
CA ILE A 547 -7.85 -4.94 -23.19
C ILE A 547 -6.91 -4.35 -24.24
N ILE A 548 -5.70 -3.96 -23.88
CA ILE A 548 -4.70 -3.44 -24.81
C ILE A 548 -4.32 -4.50 -25.86
N ALA A 549 -4.09 -5.73 -25.41
CA ALA A 549 -3.62 -6.82 -26.29
C ALA A 549 -4.71 -7.39 -27.19
N LYS A 550 -5.90 -7.64 -26.63
CA LYS A 550 -6.98 -8.37 -27.32
C LYS A 550 -8.08 -7.45 -27.84
N GLY A 551 -8.10 -6.19 -27.42
CA GLY A 551 -9.23 -5.30 -27.66
C GLY A 551 -10.50 -5.75 -26.92
N PHE A 552 -11.64 -5.27 -27.39
CA PHE A 552 -12.94 -5.56 -26.77
C PHE A 552 -13.67 -6.76 -27.39
N GLY A 553 -13.18 -7.30 -28.50
CA GLY A 553 -13.89 -8.30 -29.31
C GLY A 553 -14.07 -9.69 -28.68
N GLY A 554 -13.37 -9.98 -27.61
CA GLY A 554 -13.48 -11.26 -26.89
C GLY A 554 -14.39 -11.22 -25.64
N LEU A 555 -15.01 -10.07 -25.35
CA LEU A 555 -15.82 -9.89 -24.14
C LEU A 555 -17.32 -10.11 -24.44
N PRO A 556 -18.08 -10.66 -23.47
CA PRO A 556 -19.53 -10.72 -23.58
C PRO A 556 -20.14 -9.31 -23.78
N VAL A 557 -21.19 -9.20 -24.59
CA VAL A 557 -21.87 -7.91 -24.85
C VAL A 557 -22.36 -7.27 -23.54
N SER A 558 -22.83 -8.06 -22.59
CA SER A 558 -23.24 -7.59 -21.27
C SER A 558 -22.09 -6.94 -20.50
N ALA A 559 -20.87 -7.48 -20.59
CA ALA A 559 -19.67 -6.90 -19.98
C ALA A 559 -19.30 -5.57 -20.63
N LEU A 560 -19.40 -5.44 -21.96
CA LEU A 560 -19.15 -4.19 -22.68
C LEU A 560 -20.14 -3.08 -22.29
N ILE A 561 -21.43 -3.41 -22.20
CA ILE A 561 -22.47 -2.47 -21.77
C ILE A 561 -22.19 -2.01 -20.35
N THR A 562 -21.92 -2.93 -19.43
CA THR A 562 -21.64 -2.58 -18.02
C THR A 562 -20.34 -1.81 -17.86
N MET A 563 -19.31 -2.07 -18.66
CA MET A 563 -18.11 -1.24 -18.73
C MET A 563 -18.44 0.21 -19.12
N GLY A 564 -19.24 0.40 -20.17
CA GLY A 564 -19.67 1.73 -20.62
C GLY A 564 -20.46 2.48 -19.53
N VAL A 565 -21.39 1.79 -18.87
CA VAL A 565 -22.15 2.34 -17.73
C VAL A 565 -21.21 2.68 -16.56
N ALA A 566 -20.25 1.81 -16.25
CA ALA A 566 -19.29 2.02 -15.18
C ALA A 566 -18.40 3.25 -15.44
N VAL A 567 -17.93 3.45 -16.68
CA VAL A 567 -17.17 4.65 -17.06
C VAL A 567 -18.01 5.90 -16.89
N ALA A 568 -19.25 5.91 -17.39
CA ALA A 568 -20.16 7.05 -17.24
C ALA A 568 -20.47 7.35 -15.77
N ALA A 569 -20.73 6.33 -14.97
CA ALA A 569 -20.95 6.46 -13.53
C ALA A 569 -19.70 6.98 -12.80
N ALA A 570 -18.51 6.50 -13.16
CA ALA A 570 -17.25 6.96 -12.59
C ALA A 570 -17.02 8.46 -12.88
N ILE A 571 -17.27 8.89 -14.12
CA ILE A 571 -17.19 10.31 -14.51
C ILE A 571 -18.17 11.13 -13.68
N ALA A 572 -19.42 10.70 -13.58
CA ALA A 572 -20.46 11.42 -12.84
C ALA A 572 -20.10 11.53 -11.34
N ILE A 573 -19.62 10.46 -10.71
CA ILE A 573 -19.20 10.44 -9.31
C ILE A 573 -18.04 11.38 -9.07
N GLU A 574 -16.98 11.32 -9.89
CA GLU A 574 -15.80 12.17 -9.70
C GLU A 574 -16.12 13.65 -10.00
N LEU A 575 -16.95 13.94 -10.99
CA LEU A 575 -17.45 15.31 -11.21
C LEU A 575 -18.28 15.80 -10.02
N ALA A 576 -19.18 14.97 -9.47
CA ALA A 576 -19.93 15.32 -8.27
C ALA A 576 -19.01 15.62 -7.09
N ARG A 577 -17.90 14.87 -6.92
CA ARG A 577 -16.88 15.14 -5.89
C ARG A 577 -16.19 16.49 -6.12
N VAL A 578 -15.87 16.82 -7.37
CA VAL A 578 -15.27 18.13 -7.72
C VAL A 578 -16.23 19.27 -7.42
N PHE A 579 -17.47 19.21 -7.93
CA PHE A 579 -18.46 20.27 -7.70
C PHE A 579 -18.82 20.46 -6.22
N THR A 580 -18.83 19.39 -5.45
CA THR A 580 -19.09 19.46 -4.00
C THR A 580 -17.83 19.72 -3.16
N LYS A 581 -16.68 20.03 -3.79
CA LYS A 581 -15.38 20.23 -3.11
C LYS A 581 -15.01 19.07 -2.17
N GLY A 582 -15.22 17.84 -2.62
CA GLY A 582 -14.90 16.63 -1.88
C GLY A 582 -15.95 16.19 -0.84
N ARG A 583 -17.09 16.87 -0.72
CA ARG A 583 -18.16 16.49 0.24
C ARG A 583 -19.00 15.31 -0.23
N PHE A 584 -19.01 15.00 -1.53
CA PHE A 584 -19.73 13.84 -2.05
C PHE A 584 -19.11 12.55 -1.51
N PRO A 585 -19.90 11.67 -0.86
CA PRO A 585 -19.35 10.58 -0.05
C PRO A 585 -18.85 9.38 -0.84
N LEU A 586 -19.30 9.22 -2.11
CA LEU A 586 -18.93 8.05 -2.90
C LEU A 586 -17.61 8.27 -3.67
N SER A 587 -16.87 7.18 -3.87
CA SER A 587 -15.62 7.11 -4.62
C SER A 587 -15.74 6.05 -5.72
N ALA A 588 -15.55 6.44 -6.98
CA ALA A 588 -15.60 5.53 -8.11
C ALA A 588 -14.54 4.42 -8.00
N VAL A 589 -13.33 4.79 -7.60
CA VAL A 589 -12.22 3.82 -7.39
C VAL A 589 -12.60 2.80 -6.32
N SER A 590 -13.21 3.25 -5.23
CA SER A 590 -13.60 2.35 -4.12
C SER A 590 -14.77 1.44 -4.49
N ILE A 591 -15.73 1.94 -5.27
CA ILE A 591 -16.84 1.10 -5.81
C ILE A 591 -16.24 0.00 -6.70
N GLY A 592 -15.37 0.35 -7.65
CA GLY A 592 -14.71 -0.61 -8.52
C GLY A 592 -13.84 -1.63 -7.76
N LEU A 593 -13.20 -1.20 -6.67
CA LEU A 593 -12.45 -2.08 -5.79
C LEU A 593 -13.37 -3.11 -5.11
N GLY A 594 -14.52 -2.69 -4.62
CA GLY A 594 -15.52 -3.56 -4.00
C GLY A 594 -16.05 -4.65 -4.93
N VAL A 595 -16.06 -4.41 -6.25
CA VAL A 595 -16.43 -5.41 -7.27
C VAL A 595 -15.47 -6.60 -7.30
N VAL A 596 -14.18 -6.33 -7.10
CA VAL A 596 -13.11 -7.33 -7.20
C VAL A 596 -12.86 -8.02 -5.86
N LEU A 597 -13.05 -7.30 -4.76
CA LEU A 597 -12.85 -7.80 -3.41
C LEU A 597 -13.89 -8.87 -3.02
N PRO A 598 -13.54 -9.80 -2.11
CA PRO A 598 -14.54 -10.66 -1.48
C PRO A 598 -15.60 -9.83 -0.75
N PRO A 599 -16.90 -10.11 -0.95
CA PRO A 599 -17.98 -9.40 -0.26
C PRO A 599 -17.88 -9.47 1.27
N GLU A 600 -17.46 -10.61 1.79
CA GLU A 600 -17.19 -10.82 3.21
C GLU A 600 -16.14 -9.85 3.76
N SER A 601 -15.06 -9.59 2.99
CA SER A 601 -14.02 -8.63 3.38
C SER A 601 -14.52 -7.19 3.32
N THR A 602 -15.30 -6.82 2.28
CA THR A 602 -15.87 -5.47 2.16
C THR A 602 -16.89 -5.20 3.26
N PHE A 603 -17.65 -6.20 3.67
CA PHE A 603 -18.57 -6.08 4.79
C PHE A 603 -17.82 -5.90 6.12
N ALA A 604 -16.78 -6.69 6.39
CA ALA A 604 -15.96 -6.53 7.59
C ALA A 604 -15.28 -5.14 7.63
N MET A 605 -14.74 -4.65 6.51
CA MET A 605 -14.19 -3.28 6.42
C MET A 605 -15.26 -2.22 6.71
N PHE A 606 -16.47 -2.38 6.18
CA PHE A 606 -17.58 -1.45 6.47
C PHE A 606 -17.94 -1.43 7.95
N VAL A 607 -18.03 -2.60 8.60
CA VAL A 607 -18.33 -2.72 10.04
C VAL A 607 -17.23 -2.03 10.86
N GLY A 608 -15.95 -2.26 10.53
CA GLY A 608 -14.83 -1.58 11.18
C GLY A 608 -14.92 -0.05 11.06
N ALA A 609 -15.12 0.44 9.83
CA ALA A 609 -15.30 1.87 9.57
C ALA A 609 -16.50 2.47 10.34
N LEU A 610 -17.60 1.75 10.38
CA LEU A 610 -18.83 2.17 11.08
C LEU A 610 -18.60 2.28 12.59
N ILE A 611 -17.92 1.30 13.21
CA ILE A 611 -17.60 1.33 14.64
C ILE A 611 -16.79 2.58 14.97
N PHE A 612 -15.67 2.83 14.26
CA PHE A 612 -14.82 3.98 14.56
C PHE A 612 -15.52 5.31 14.26
N TRP A 613 -16.32 5.39 13.20
CA TRP A 613 -17.13 6.58 12.88
C TRP A 613 -18.17 6.88 13.96
N LEU A 614 -18.94 5.88 14.41
CA LEU A 614 -19.92 6.04 15.49
C LEU A 614 -19.26 6.41 16.82
N MET A 615 -18.11 5.79 17.16
CA MET A 615 -17.36 6.13 18.36
C MET A 615 -16.81 7.57 18.30
N GLY A 616 -16.35 8.02 17.12
CA GLY A 616 -15.93 9.40 16.89
C GLY A 616 -17.08 10.40 17.08
N LEU A 617 -18.29 10.05 16.62
CA LEU A 617 -19.48 10.88 16.84
C LEU A 617 -19.91 10.93 18.32
N LYS A 618 -19.77 9.82 19.04
CA LYS A 618 -20.20 9.69 20.44
C LYS A 618 -19.24 10.35 21.42
N HIS A 619 -17.94 10.32 21.13
CA HIS A 619 -16.89 10.73 22.08
C HIS A 619 -16.12 11.97 21.58
N LYS A 620 -16.83 13.08 21.35
CA LYS A 620 -16.27 14.33 20.81
C LYS A 620 -15.46 15.16 21.81
N THR A 621 -15.65 14.96 23.13
CA THR A 621 -15.05 15.81 24.17
C THR A 621 -13.58 15.45 24.38
N PRO A 622 -12.61 16.31 24.00
CA PRO A 622 -11.19 16.08 24.23
C PRO A 622 -10.87 15.90 25.72
N GLY A 623 -9.83 15.11 26.03
CA GLY A 623 -9.36 14.86 27.40
C GLY A 623 -10.14 13.80 28.18
N THR A 624 -11.28 13.31 27.68
CA THR A 624 -11.97 12.17 28.31
C THR A 624 -11.27 10.85 27.94
N ARG A 625 -11.21 9.90 28.88
CA ARG A 625 -10.61 8.58 28.64
C ARG A 625 -11.18 7.87 27.39
N LYS A 626 -12.47 8.05 27.13
CA LYS A 626 -13.13 7.46 25.95
C LYS A 626 -12.72 8.15 24.64
N HIS A 627 -12.55 9.47 24.65
CA HIS A 627 -12.02 10.20 23.51
C HIS A 627 -10.57 9.77 23.18
N VAL A 628 -9.72 9.68 24.21
CA VAL A 628 -8.32 9.25 24.06
C VAL A 628 -8.23 7.82 23.49
N ILE A 629 -9.12 6.90 23.87
CA ILE A 629 -9.11 5.53 23.35
C ILE A 629 -9.67 5.47 21.93
N TRP A 630 -10.85 6.03 21.67
CA TRP A 630 -11.60 5.78 20.45
C TRP A 630 -11.34 6.79 19.33
N VAL A 631 -10.82 7.98 19.65
CA VAL A 631 -10.51 9.01 18.65
C VAL A 631 -9.00 9.12 18.46
N GLU A 632 -8.25 9.43 19.52
CA GLU A 632 -6.78 9.55 19.42
C GLU A 632 -6.07 8.19 19.31
N GLY A 633 -6.68 7.14 19.84
CA GLY A 633 -6.20 5.76 19.81
C GLY A 633 -6.74 4.93 18.64
N ALA A 634 -7.55 5.50 17.76
CA ALA A 634 -8.15 4.77 16.62
C ALA A 634 -7.07 4.13 15.72
N GLU A 635 -6.06 4.90 15.34
CA GLU A 635 -4.97 4.42 14.49
C GLU A 635 -4.14 3.30 15.16
N PRO A 636 -3.64 3.43 16.42
CA PRO A 636 -3.01 2.33 17.13
C PRO A 636 -3.88 1.07 17.27
N ILE A 637 -5.18 1.21 17.51
CA ILE A 637 -6.11 0.07 17.59
C ILE A 637 -6.18 -0.63 16.23
N CYS A 638 -6.42 0.11 15.16
CA CYS A 638 -6.50 -0.46 13.81
C CYS A 638 -5.18 -1.11 13.40
N ALA A 639 -4.05 -0.47 13.67
CA ALA A 639 -2.72 -1.03 13.39
C ALA A 639 -2.48 -2.32 14.19
N GLY A 640 -2.94 -2.39 15.44
CA GLY A 640 -2.89 -3.61 16.27
C GLY A 640 -3.73 -4.75 15.69
N LEU A 641 -4.98 -4.46 15.28
CA LEU A 641 -5.86 -5.43 14.61
C LEU A 641 -5.20 -6.03 13.37
N ILE A 642 -4.63 -5.18 12.53
CA ILE A 642 -3.97 -5.57 11.29
C ILE A 642 -2.70 -6.37 11.57
N SER A 643 -1.80 -5.82 12.40
CA SER A 643 -0.48 -6.44 12.64
C SER A 643 -0.61 -7.80 13.32
N GLY A 644 -1.47 -7.92 14.33
CA GLY A 644 -1.71 -9.19 15.03
C GLY A 644 -2.24 -10.26 14.09
N SER A 645 -3.25 -9.93 13.30
CA SER A 645 -3.85 -10.85 12.32
C SER A 645 -2.87 -11.25 11.22
N ALA A 646 -2.18 -10.26 10.61
CA ALA A 646 -1.28 -10.51 9.50
C ALA A 646 -0.06 -11.36 9.91
N LEU A 647 0.57 -11.05 11.04
CA LEU A 647 1.73 -11.81 11.54
C LEU A 647 1.37 -13.26 11.84
N MET A 648 0.21 -13.48 12.48
CA MET A 648 -0.24 -14.84 12.76
C MET A 648 -0.70 -15.57 11.50
N GLY A 649 -1.30 -14.87 10.53
CA GLY A 649 -1.64 -15.43 9.21
C GLY A 649 -0.40 -15.86 8.41
N ILE A 650 0.67 -15.06 8.42
CA ILE A 650 1.97 -15.41 7.84
C ILE A 650 2.56 -16.62 8.58
N GLY A 651 2.57 -16.59 9.92
CA GLY A 651 3.03 -17.69 10.75
C GLY A 651 2.28 -19.00 10.47
N ASN A 652 0.97 -18.93 10.27
CA ASN A 652 0.14 -20.07 9.87
C ASN A 652 0.59 -20.68 8.52
N ALA A 653 0.86 -19.82 7.52
CA ALA A 653 1.36 -20.31 6.23
C ALA A 653 2.73 -21.01 6.33
N ILE A 654 3.64 -20.44 7.15
CA ILE A 654 4.95 -21.07 7.42
C ILE A 654 4.77 -22.41 8.13
N LEU A 655 3.94 -22.47 9.17
CA LEU A 655 3.69 -23.69 9.92
C LEU A 655 3.05 -24.78 9.05
N ASN A 656 2.12 -24.44 8.18
CA ASN A 656 1.51 -25.40 7.26
C ASN A 656 2.55 -26.03 6.30
N VAL A 657 3.59 -25.27 5.89
CA VAL A 657 4.69 -25.81 5.08
C VAL A 657 5.65 -26.68 5.90
N LEU A 658 5.85 -26.34 7.18
CA LEU A 658 6.82 -27.08 8.04
C LEU A 658 6.20 -28.33 8.70
N ILE A 659 4.88 -28.38 8.88
CA ILE A 659 4.19 -29.45 9.59
C ILE A 659 3.45 -30.39 8.62
N SER A 660 3.26 -29.95 7.35
CA SER A 660 2.79 -30.83 6.29
C SER A 660 3.90 -31.83 5.94
#